data_4468f33d7235a5934af46007a2be32a5
#
_entry.id   4468f33d7235a5934af46007a2be32a5
#
_cell.length_a   1.000
_cell.length_b   1.000
_cell.length_c   1.000
_cell.angle_alpha   90.00
_cell.angle_beta   90.00
_cell.angle_gamma   90.00
#
_symmetry.space_group_name_H-M   'P 1'
#
loop_
_entity.id
_entity.type
_entity.pdbx_description
1 polymer ?
#
loop_
_entity_poly.entity_id
_entity_poly.type
_entity_poly.pdbx_seq_one_letter_code
_entity_poly.pdbx_strand_id
1 'polypeptide(L)'
;MNIQKSIFRPYFFLMFVLLVFTAANAQTQTAQESTPRYKNPNLSIQDRVADLLPRMTLEEKVEQIAGSRGPVHLIDPTGTFTDETASALMRQLENPDISFPAKRAAILRNAVQRYLREKTPLGIPRMFMGEGLHGFMEDTSTSFPQALGLASTWDPALVHQVFTAVGDEARSAGVAQVFSPVLGLARDPRWGRTEETYGEDPYLVSRMGVAAITGLQGPFFNIDNHHVLATAKHFAVHSEPEGGTNTAPGNYSERVIRENFFVPFEAAVKEARVGSVMASYNEIDGIPSHINHWLLGKVLRQEWGFGGYVVSDGGGLQMLVNVHHVAADNADAARMALAAGVDYDLSDGSVYRTLIDQIKRGVVPESELDLAVSRVLAAKFRLGLFDDPYVDPDYADRITNSPEHRQLALKAAQEVVVLLKNDKNLLPLDAKKIKTIAVIGPNAAGIHLGGYSRGPAHSVSILQGIRDRVGPNVKVLYAEGCKITDAPPDWHGWFTNDVKLIDPATEMAGVHAAAALAKKADVAILVVGENESTNREAWAENHLGDRDSLDLLGAQHELVKEVVETGTPTVVLLINGRPLSINYISEHVPAILEGWYLGQEGGTAAANVIFGDVNPGGKLPITFPHSVGDLPDYYNHKPSANRSYAFGTRKPLYPFGFGLSYTSFSFSNLRVEPSQITNGGTAKVSVDVTNTGTREGDEVPQLYVHEKVAPVTWPVMRLEDFQRIRLKPGEKKTVEFTVTPDKLSMLDVDMHKVVEPGEFELMIGPSSAETKTILLHVLGPQGETGTAPLPPPPAGSQSNVVSTFNDGKIDAAYGSWEAVTDAMGGGKSVASLQVVDGGANNSKGALRVSGETLPGSQFLFAGAAFSPGSSLQDTVNLSAKKEISFWAKGDGKTYVFLVTAQSMQGQMPKMEHFVAGPEWKQYTYPISSFGTDGHDVMNLGFAYSQQLGKFDFEIDQLEIR
;
A
#
# COMPACT_ATOMS: atom_id res chain seq x y z
N MET A 1 -92.75 -40.20 6.23
CA MET A 1 -93.57 -39.14 5.67
C MET A 1 -92.78 -37.84 5.78
N ASN A 2 -92.24 -37.38 4.70
CA ASN A 2 -91.74 -36.00 4.41
C ASN A 2 -91.01 -35.24 5.49
N ILE A 3 -89.78 -34.89 5.24
CA ILE A 3 -89.27 -33.51 5.34
C ILE A 3 -87.98 -33.40 4.45
N GLN A 4 -88.19 -32.78 3.26
CA GLN A 4 -87.13 -32.04 2.58
C GLN A 4 -87.41 -30.58 2.76
N LYS A 5 -86.55 -29.90 3.33
CA LYS A 5 -86.36 -28.43 3.07
C LYS A 5 -85.06 -27.92 3.67
N SER A 6 -84.18 -27.23 2.79
CA SER A 6 -83.40 -26.09 3.06
C SER A 6 -81.96 -26.32 3.58
N ILE A 7 -81.08 -26.60 2.65
CA ILE A 7 -79.62 -26.34 2.76
C ILE A 7 -79.20 -25.53 1.51
N PHE A 8 -79.62 -24.27 1.45
CA PHE A 8 -79.13 -23.35 0.37
C PHE A 8 -79.17 -21.87 0.80
N ARG A 9 -78.57 -21.52 1.94
CA ARG A 9 -78.43 -20.10 2.27
C ARG A 9 -77.19 -19.60 3.04
N PRO A 10 -76.13 -20.31 3.44
CA PRO A 10 -74.97 -19.70 3.97
C PRO A 10 -73.82 -19.40 3.00
N TYR A 11 -73.86 -20.03 1.79
CA TYR A 11 -72.70 -19.89 0.87
C TYR A 11 -72.68 -18.55 0.09
N PHE A 12 -73.79 -17.91 -0.11
CA PHE A 12 -73.86 -16.62 -0.84
C PHE A 12 -73.37 -15.43 0.02
N PHE A 13 -73.48 -15.49 1.36
CA PHE A 13 -72.95 -14.46 2.24
C PHE A 13 -71.46 -14.56 2.51
N LEU A 14 -70.94 -15.79 2.48
CA LEU A 14 -69.52 -15.99 2.65
C LEU A 14 -68.71 -15.58 1.40
N MET A 15 -69.27 -15.77 0.21
CA MET A 15 -68.65 -15.39 -1.06
C MET A 15 -68.62 -13.86 -1.28
N PHE A 16 -69.66 -13.12 -0.76
CA PHE A 16 -69.67 -11.67 -0.81
C PHE A 16 -68.75 -11.03 0.19
N VAL A 17 -68.53 -11.65 1.38
CA VAL A 17 -67.54 -11.18 2.40
C VAL A 17 -66.13 -11.51 1.93
N LEU A 18 -65.88 -12.67 1.25
CA LEU A 18 -64.56 -12.95 0.66
C LEU A 18 -64.24 -12.02 -0.53
N LEU A 19 -65.20 -11.63 -1.35
CA LEU A 19 -65.00 -10.72 -2.48
C LEU A 19 -64.77 -9.28 -2.03
N VAL A 20 -65.34 -8.85 -0.91
CA VAL A 20 -65.12 -7.53 -0.33
C VAL A 20 -63.76 -7.47 0.41
N PHE A 21 -63.32 -8.58 1.04
CA PHE A 21 -61.98 -8.66 1.61
C PHE A 21 -60.87 -8.78 0.57
N THR A 22 -61.06 -9.43 -0.57
CA THR A 22 -60.10 -9.45 -1.68
C THR A 22 -60.07 -8.09 -2.42
N ALA A 23 -61.15 -7.39 -2.57
CA ALA A 23 -61.21 -6.06 -3.15
C ALA A 23 -60.62 -4.98 -2.19
N ALA A 24 -60.80 -5.13 -0.86
CA ALA A 24 -60.18 -4.25 0.14
C ALA A 24 -58.67 -4.51 0.27
N ASN A 25 -58.20 -5.76 0.11
CA ASN A 25 -56.75 -6.04 0.05
C ASN A 25 -56.10 -5.67 -1.29
N ALA A 26 -56.88 -5.54 -2.38
CA ALA A 26 -56.33 -5.05 -3.65
C ALA A 26 -56.29 -3.52 -3.75
N GLN A 27 -56.98 -2.79 -2.88
CA GLN A 27 -56.93 -1.31 -2.82
C GLN A 27 -56.06 -0.76 -1.71
N THR A 28 -55.48 -1.59 -0.83
CA THR A 28 -54.45 -1.21 0.17
C THR A 28 -53.05 -1.61 -0.18
N GLN A 29 -52.80 -2.12 -1.40
CA GLN A 29 -51.49 -2.12 -2.04
C GLN A 29 -51.27 -0.82 -2.82
N THR A 30 -51.63 0.32 -2.23
CA THR A 30 -51.01 1.60 -2.56
C THR A 30 -49.62 1.56 -1.95
N ALA A 31 -48.63 1.25 -2.80
CA ALA A 31 -47.28 1.70 -2.71
C ALA A 31 -46.79 2.09 -1.28
N GLN A 32 -46.55 1.12 -0.42
CA GLN A 32 -45.43 1.25 0.50
C GLN A 32 -44.23 1.28 -0.44
N GLU A 33 -43.70 2.47 -0.75
CA GLU A 33 -42.41 2.60 -1.41
C GLU A 33 -41.46 1.77 -0.58
N SER A 34 -41.14 0.58 -1.01
CA SER A 34 -40.22 -0.28 -0.31
C SER A 34 -38.89 0.47 -0.28
N THR A 35 -38.38 0.76 0.91
CA THR A 35 -37.08 1.39 1.09
C THR A 35 -36.10 0.81 0.08
N PRO A 36 -35.43 1.63 -0.74
CA PRO A 36 -34.50 1.14 -1.75
C PRO A 36 -33.51 0.15 -1.16
N ARG A 37 -33.21 -0.93 -1.88
CA ARG A 37 -32.37 -2.02 -1.37
C ARG A 37 -30.98 -1.53 -0.93
N TYR A 38 -30.39 -0.53 -1.61
CA TYR A 38 -29.10 0.00 -1.23
C TYR A 38 -29.06 0.66 0.17
N LYS A 39 -30.23 1.05 0.71
CA LYS A 39 -30.37 1.59 2.07
C LYS A 39 -30.49 0.51 3.16
N ASN A 40 -30.57 -0.77 2.77
CA ASN A 40 -30.66 -1.88 3.72
C ASN A 40 -29.24 -2.35 4.13
N PRO A 41 -28.80 -2.13 5.40
CA PRO A 41 -27.45 -2.50 5.86
C PRO A 41 -27.22 -4.02 5.94
N ASN A 42 -28.28 -4.83 5.89
CA ASN A 42 -28.18 -6.30 5.96
C ASN A 42 -27.92 -6.96 4.60
N LEU A 43 -27.92 -6.20 3.50
CA LEU A 43 -27.58 -6.72 2.18
C LEU A 43 -26.07 -6.63 1.95
N SER A 44 -25.57 -7.50 1.06
CA SER A 44 -24.17 -7.45 0.65
C SER A 44 -23.83 -6.11 0.00
N ILE A 45 -22.56 -5.71 0.07
CA ILE A 45 -22.09 -4.48 -0.60
C ILE A 45 -22.39 -4.55 -2.10
N GLN A 46 -22.19 -5.72 -2.71
CA GLN A 46 -22.46 -5.97 -4.13
C GLN A 46 -23.96 -5.73 -4.46
N ASP A 47 -24.87 -6.28 -3.66
CA ASP A 47 -26.31 -6.06 -3.85
C ASP A 47 -26.72 -4.59 -3.70
N ARG A 48 -26.10 -3.88 -2.76
CA ARG A 48 -26.34 -2.45 -2.51
C ARG A 48 -25.84 -1.61 -3.68
N VAL A 49 -24.63 -1.87 -4.18
CA VAL A 49 -24.07 -1.20 -5.38
C VAL A 49 -24.93 -1.48 -6.59
N ALA A 50 -25.31 -2.74 -6.84
CA ALA A 50 -26.13 -3.15 -7.97
C ALA A 50 -27.53 -2.51 -7.97
N ASP A 51 -28.08 -2.19 -6.80
CA ASP A 51 -29.36 -1.47 -6.67
C ASP A 51 -29.20 0.05 -6.84
N LEU A 52 -28.09 0.64 -6.35
CA LEU A 52 -27.87 2.08 -6.39
C LEU A 52 -27.45 2.58 -7.78
N LEU A 53 -26.47 1.90 -8.40
CA LEU A 53 -25.82 2.36 -9.63
C LEU A 53 -26.79 2.65 -10.79
N PRO A 54 -27.79 1.79 -11.11
CA PRO A 54 -28.76 2.08 -12.17
C PRO A 54 -29.78 3.17 -11.82
N ARG A 55 -29.83 3.64 -10.57
CA ARG A 55 -30.68 4.75 -10.14
C ARG A 55 -30.03 6.12 -10.35
N MET A 56 -28.74 6.13 -10.58
CA MET A 56 -27.94 7.35 -10.74
C MET A 56 -28.04 7.88 -12.16
N THR A 57 -28.13 9.19 -12.30
CA THR A 57 -27.94 9.86 -13.58
C THR A 57 -26.46 9.81 -13.99
N LEU A 58 -26.17 10.08 -15.26
CA LEU A 58 -24.80 10.12 -15.76
C LEU A 58 -23.97 11.17 -14.99
N GLU A 59 -24.53 12.33 -14.72
CA GLU A 59 -23.93 13.41 -13.97
C GLU A 59 -23.63 12.96 -12.51
N GLU A 60 -24.60 12.33 -11.85
CA GLU A 60 -24.39 11.79 -10.49
C GLU A 60 -23.28 10.73 -10.45
N LYS A 61 -23.17 9.87 -11.46
CA LYS A 61 -22.08 8.89 -11.59
C LYS A 61 -20.72 9.56 -11.69
N VAL A 62 -20.59 10.53 -12.58
CA VAL A 62 -19.31 11.25 -12.76
C VAL A 62 -18.92 12.00 -11.50
N GLU A 63 -19.85 12.65 -10.79
CA GLU A 63 -19.54 13.32 -9.52
C GLU A 63 -19.10 12.38 -8.38
N GLN A 64 -19.30 11.06 -8.50
CA GLN A 64 -18.74 10.12 -7.53
C GLN A 64 -17.23 9.89 -7.70
N ILE A 65 -16.72 10.12 -8.90
CA ILE A 65 -15.33 9.83 -9.28
C ILE A 65 -14.55 11.09 -9.68
N ALA A 66 -15.20 12.21 -9.82
CA ALA A 66 -14.58 13.50 -10.04
C ALA A 66 -14.21 14.16 -8.73
N GLY A 67 -12.97 14.60 -8.61
CA GLY A 67 -12.47 15.34 -7.45
C GLY A 67 -13.21 16.64 -7.22
N SER A 68 -13.14 17.15 -6.02
CA SER A 68 -13.92 18.29 -5.53
C SER A 68 -13.08 19.51 -5.14
N ARG A 69 -11.79 19.49 -5.41
CA ARG A 69 -10.95 20.70 -5.23
C ARG A 69 -11.38 21.88 -6.12
N GLY A 70 -12.24 21.58 -7.11
CA GLY A 70 -12.92 22.56 -7.97
C GLY A 70 -14.39 22.83 -7.56
N PRO A 71 -15.16 23.55 -8.40
CA PRO A 71 -16.57 23.80 -8.15
C PRO A 71 -17.37 22.49 -8.16
N VAL A 72 -17.82 22.06 -7.00
CA VAL A 72 -18.71 20.90 -6.87
C VAL A 72 -20.13 21.38 -7.20
N HIS A 73 -20.73 20.81 -8.24
CA HIS A 73 -22.14 21.00 -8.55
C HIS A 73 -22.98 20.08 -7.67
N LEU A 74 -23.44 20.59 -6.53
CA LEU A 74 -24.48 19.91 -5.74
C LEU A 74 -25.81 20.16 -6.42
N ILE A 75 -26.46 19.10 -6.86
CA ILE A 75 -27.81 19.17 -7.45
C ILE A 75 -28.81 19.28 -6.30
N ASP A 76 -29.36 20.47 -6.08
CA ASP A 76 -30.44 20.68 -5.14
C ASP A 76 -31.77 20.80 -5.91
N PRO A 77 -32.67 19.82 -5.84
CA PRO A 77 -33.99 19.93 -6.48
C PRO A 77 -34.94 20.89 -5.75
N THR A 78 -34.62 21.38 -4.55
CA THR A 78 -35.54 22.18 -3.71
C THR A 78 -35.18 23.65 -3.52
N GLY A 79 -33.95 24.08 -3.89
CA GLY A 79 -33.54 25.48 -3.90
C GLY A 79 -33.43 26.21 -2.54
N THR A 80 -33.36 25.47 -1.43
CA THR A 80 -33.36 26.03 -0.08
C THR A 80 -32.01 26.11 0.63
N PHE A 81 -30.99 25.38 0.16
CA PHE A 81 -29.61 25.57 0.55
C PHE A 81 -28.91 25.92 -0.75
N THR A 82 -28.41 27.13 -0.91
CA THR A 82 -27.83 27.47 -2.20
C THR A 82 -26.66 26.54 -2.47
N ASP A 83 -26.63 25.94 -3.64
CA ASP A 83 -25.53 25.10 -4.11
C ASP A 83 -24.17 25.75 -3.83
N GLU A 84 -24.12 27.07 -3.88
CA GLU A 84 -22.97 27.89 -3.64
C GLU A 84 -22.42 27.80 -2.22
N THR A 85 -23.27 27.77 -1.16
CA THR A 85 -22.81 27.68 0.23
C THR A 85 -22.31 26.28 0.58
N ALA A 86 -23.00 25.23 0.15
CA ALA A 86 -22.57 23.86 0.37
C ALA A 86 -21.31 23.52 -0.45
N SER A 87 -21.27 23.98 -1.70
CA SER A 87 -20.08 23.85 -2.57
C SER A 87 -18.88 24.61 -2.03
N ALA A 88 -19.08 25.82 -1.48
CA ALA A 88 -18.01 26.61 -0.86
C ALA A 88 -17.46 25.91 0.39
N LEU A 89 -18.34 25.34 1.23
CA LEU A 89 -17.94 24.61 2.43
C LEU A 89 -17.18 23.32 2.08
N MET A 90 -17.64 22.58 1.07
CA MET A 90 -16.94 21.35 0.62
C MET A 90 -15.55 21.70 0.07
N ARG A 91 -15.42 22.75 -0.75
CA ARG A 91 -14.10 23.22 -1.22
C ARG A 91 -13.15 23.57 -0.07
N GLN A 92 -13.66 24.21 0.97
CA GLN A 92 -12.84 24.52 2.16
C GLN A 92 -12.40 23.27 2.91
N LEU A 93 -13.29 22.28 3.08
CA LEU A 93 -13.02 21.05 3.82
C LEU A 93 -12.08 20.08 3.07
N GLU A 94 -11.92 20.24 1.78
CA GLU A 94 -11.08 19.39 0.92
C GLU A 94 -9.86 20.15 0.37
N ASN A 95 -9.71 21.41 0.69
CA ASN A 95 -8.51 22.18 0.36
C ASN A 95 -7.40 21.88 1.38
N PRO A 96 -6.27 21.31 0.98
CA PRO A 96 -5.15 20.98 1.88
C PRO A 96 -4.51 22.22 2.51
N ASP A 97 -4.70 23.41 1.92
CA ASP A 97 -4.19 24.66 2.48
C ASP A 97 -5.05 25.23 3.62
N ILE A 98 -6.26 24.70 3.80
CA ILE A 98 -7.20 25.13 4.84
C ILE A 98 -7.33 24.01 5.88
N SER A 99 -7.08 24.35 7.13
CA SER A 99 -7.17 23.43 8.25
C SER A 99 -8.13 23.92 9.31
N PHE A 100 -8.71 23.01 10.05
CA PHE A 100 -9.63 23.30 11.15
C PHE A 100 -9.29 22.44 12.37
N PRO A 101 -9.43 22.96 13.60
CA PRO A 101 -9.40 22.13 14.80
C PRO A 101 -10.43 20.98 14.70
N ALA A 102 -10.06 19.79 15.15
CA ALA A 102 -10.80 18.54 14.92
C ALA A 102 -12.30 18.63 15.22
N LYS A 103 -12.70 19.21 16.35
CA LYS A 103 -14.12 19.41 16.69
C LYS A 103 -14.88 20.24 15.65
N ARG A 104 -14.26 21.31 15.18
CA ARG A 104 -14.88 22.17 14.14
C ARG A 104 -14.97 21.45 12.82
N ALA A 105 -13.92 20.74 12.43
CA ALA A 105 -13.90 19.89 11.22
C ALA A 105 -15.03 18.85 11.25
N ALA A 106 -15.22 18.17 12.39
CA ALA A 106 -16.29 17.20 12.58
C ALA A 106 -17.68 17.82 12.43
N ILE A 107 -17.93 19.00 13.04
CA ILE A 107 -19.20 19.71 12.92
C ILE A 107 -19.50 20.09 11.46
N LEU A 108 -18.48 20.60 10.74
CA LEU A 108 -18.65 21.05 9.36
C LEU A 108 -18.87 19.86 8.40
N ARG A 109 -18.09 18.79 8.56
CA ARG A 109 -18.25 17.56 7.75
C ARG A 109 -19.61 16.89 8.03
N ASN A 110 -20.07 16.86 9.29
CA ASN A 110 -21.42 16.39 9.63
C ASN A 110 -22.52 17.23 8.97
N ALA A 111 -22.34 18.55 8.87
CA ALA A 111 -23.31 19.42 8.21
C ALA A 111 -23.42 19.09 6.70
N VAL A 112 -22.30 18.84 6.03
CA VAL A 112 -22.28 18.40 4.63
C VAL A 112 -22.96 17.03 4.48
N GLN A 113 -22.63 16.05 5.34
CA GLN A 113 -23.25 14.73 5.30
C GLN A 113 -24.77 14.79 5.47
N ARG A 114 -25.25 15.63 6.40
CA ARG A 114 -26.68 15.84 6.62
C ARG A 114 -27.35 16.43 5.38
N TYR A 115 -26.74 17.46 4.78
CA TYR A 115 -27.25 18.06 3.55
C TYR A 115 -27.36 17.02 2.44
N LEU A 116 -26.29 16.26 2.15
CA LEU A 116 -26.28 15.24 1.10
C LEU A 116 -27.34 14.17 1.36
N ARG A 117 -27.46 13.69 2.60
CA ARG A 117 -28.38 12.61 2.97
C ARG A 117 -29.86 13.04 2.90
N GLU A 118 -30.17 14.26 3.28
CA GLU A 118 -31.55 14.74 3.44
C GLU A 118 -32.06 15.55 2.23
N LYS A 119 -31.18 16.18 1.47
CA LYS A 119 -31.52 17.14 0.42
C LYS A 119 -31.19 16.69 -0.99
N THR A 120 -30.46 15.59 -1.17
CA THR A 120 -30.19 15.02 -2.50
C THR A 120 -31.07 13.80 -2.77
N PRO A 121 -31.45 13.49 -4.05
CA PRO A 121 -32.40 12.43 -4.37
C PRO A 121 -32.02 11.05 -3.87
N LEU A 122 -30.74 10.69 -4.00
CA LEU A 122 -30.21 9.39 -3.62
C LEU A 122 -29.55 9.37 -2.23
N GLY A 123 -29.28 10.53 -1.64
CA GLY A 123 -28.67 10.62 -0.33
C GLY A 123 -27.27 10.00 -0.23
N ILE A 124 -26.46 10.11 -1.31
CA ILE A 124 -25.13 9.51 -1.38
C ILE A 124 -24.17 10.32 -0.50
N PRO A 125 -23.54 9.71 0.52
CA PRO A 125 -22.65 10.43 1.41
C PRO A 125 -21.32 10.80 0.74
N ARG A 126 -20.68 11.87 1.23
CA ARG A 126 -19.32 12.22 0.83
C ARG A 126 -18.32 11.33 1.57
N MET A 127 -17.31 10.84 0.86
CA MET A 127 -16.12 10.23 1.42
C MET A 127 -15.04 11.33 1.50
N PHE A 128 -14.92 11.98 2.67
CA PHE A 128 -13.86 12.97 2.89
C PHE A 128 -12.52 12.28 2.95
N MET A 129 -11.54 12.85 2.28
CA MET A 129 -10.17 12.35 2.17
C MET A 129 -9.20 13.35 2.80
N GLY A 130 -8.05 12.87 3.28
CA GLY A 130 -7.02 13.73 3.87
C GLY A 130 -5.65 13.08 3.84
N GLU A 131 -4.63 13.84 4.21
CA GLU A 131 -3.26 13.36 4.36
C GLU A 131 -3.03 12.84 5.78
N GLY A 132 -2.18 11.80 5.90
CA GLY A 132 -1.92 11.17 7.19
C GLY A 132 -0.62 10.36 7.19
N LEU A 133 0.49 10.94 6.70
CA LEU A 133 1.75 10.23 6.51
C LEU A 133 2.42 9.83 7.84
N HIS A 134 2.36 10.72 8.84
CA HIS A 134 2.93 10.50 10.18
C HIS A 134 2.16 11.25 11.28
N GLY A 135 0.90 11.51 11.02
CA GLY A 135 -0.10 12.23 11.80
C GLY A 135 -1.20 12.69 10.88
N PHE A 136 -2.41 12.87 11.37
CA PHE A 136 -3.46 13.45 10.56
C PHE A 136 -3.13 14.93 10.26
N MET A 137 -3.06 15.32 8.98
CA MET A 137 -2.60 16.67 8.55
C MET A 137 -3.69 17.73 8.76
N GLU A 138 -4.12 17.89 9.99
CA GLU A 138 -5.04 18.95 10.44
C GLU A 138 -4.48 19.64 11.68
N ASP A 139 -4.83 20.92 11.87
CA ASP A 139 -4.40 21.69 13.02
C ASP A 139 -4.79 20.99 14.34
N THR A 140 -3.90 21.06 15.31
CA THR A 140 -4.00 20.46 16.63
C THR A 140 -3.86 18.94 16.69
N SER A 141 -3.77 18.23 15.56
CA SER A 141 -3.58 16.77 15.52
C SER A 141 -2.21 16.34 16.05
N THR A 142 -2.08 15.07 16.43
CA THR A 142 -0.81 14.50 16.88
C THR A 142 0.14 14.35 15.71
N SER A 143 1.35 14.90 15.84
CA SER A 143 2.45 14.69 14.90
C SER A 143 3.45 13.70 15.47
N PHE A 144 3.52 12.52 14.87
CA PHE A 144 4.50 11.47 15.15
C PHE A 144 5.80 11.72 14.36
N PRO A 145 6.88 10.95 14.62
CA PRO A 145 8.04 10.99 13.75
C PRO A 145 7.67 10.67 12.28
N GLN A 146 8.43 11.28 11.35
CA GLN A 146 8.26 11.04 9.92
C GLN A 146 8.53 9.57 9.56
N ALA A 147 8.01 9.10 8.41
CA ALA A 147 8.04 7.68 8.02
C ALA A 147 9.45 7.09 8.01
N LEU A 148 10.46 7.81 7.50
CA LEU A 148 11.85 7.38 7.52
C LEU A 148 12.38 7.20 8.96
N GLY A 149 11.99 8.09 9.88
CA GLY A 149 12.26 7.95 11.31
C GLY A 149 11.53 6.74 11.90
N LEU A 150 10.24 6.57 11.64
CA LEU A 150 9.48 5.39 12.10
C LEU A 150 10.10 4.08 11.63
N ALA A 151 10.66 4.04 10.42
CA ALA A 151 11.37 2.88 9.92
C ALA A 151 12.64 2.57 10.73
N SER A 152 13.34 3.60 11.28
CA SER A 152 14.49 3.41 12.13
C SER A 152 14.19 2.67 13.43
N THR A 153 12.93 2.57 13.83
CA THR A 153 12.53 1.78 15.00
C THR A 153 12.66 0.28 14.77
N TRP A 154 12.54 -0.18 13.52
CA TRP A 154 12.44 -1.60 13.17
C TRP A 154 11.37 -2.32 14.04
N ASP A 155 10.30 -1.61 14.37
CA ASP A 155 9.17 -2.09 15.18
C ASP A 155 7.83 -1.92 14.44
N PRO A 156 7.42 -2.89 13.62
CA PRO A 156 6.10 -2.85 12.96
C PRO A 156 4.93 -2.76 13.94
N ALA A 157 5.07 -3.28 15.16
CA ALA A 157 3.99 -3.21 16.15
C ALA A 157 3.80 -1.77 16.66
N LEU A 158 4.88 -1.00 16.82
CA LEU A 158 4.81 0.43 17.14
C LEU A 158 4.20 1.23 15.98
N VAL A 159 4.62 0.95 14.74
CA VAL A 159 4.05 1.59 13.53
C VAL A 159 2.55 1.34 13.43
N HIS A 160 2.10 0.11 13.69
CA HIS A 160 0.67 -0.21 13.75
C HIS A 160 -0.07 0.65 14.80
N GLN A 161 0.47 0.83 16.01
CA GLN A 161 -0.13 1.67 17.05
C GLN A 161 -0.20 3.14 16.62
N VAL A 162 0.88 3.66 16.02
CA VAL A 162 0.93 5.04 15.48
C VAL A 162 -0.19 5.25 14.46
N PHE A 163 -0.30 4.37 13.48
CA PHE A 163 -1.30 4.52 12.42
C PHE A 163 -2.73 4.20 12.89
N THR A 164 -2.91 3.43 13.97
CA THR A 164 -4.21 3.33 14.65
C THR A 164 -4.63 4.68 15.25
N ALA A 165 -3.69 5.39 15.88
CA ALA A 165 -3.97 6.72 16.43
C ALA A 165 -4.24 7.75 15.31
N VAL A 166 -3.48 7.72 14.22
CA VAL A 166 -3.72 8.57 13.03
C VAL A 166 -5.11 8.31 12.44
N GLY A 167 -5.49 7.03 12.31
CA GLY A 167 -6.81 6.63 11.81
C GLY A 167 -7.95 7.13 12.70
N ASP A 168 -7.81 6.99 14.02
CA ASP A 168 -8.84 7.43 14.99
C ASP A 168 -8.99 8.95 15.00
N GLU A 169 -7.89 9.72 14.98
CA GLU A 169 -7.97 11.19 14.87
C GLU A 169 -8.63 11.62 13.55
N ALA A 170 -8.22 11.04 12.41
CA ALA A 170 -8.79 11.36 11.10
C ALA A 170 -10.28 11.00 11.03
N ARG A 171 -10.65 9.79 11.48
CA ARG A 171 -12.04 9.32 11.46
C ARG A 171 -12.93 10.15 12.38
N SER A 172 -12.47 10.50 13.57
CA SER A 172 -13.21 11.34 14.52
C SER A 172 -13.50 12.74 13.98
N ALA A 173 -12.58 13.29 13.16
CA ALA A 173 -12.77 14.56 12.46
C ALA A 173 -13.69 14.44 11.22
N GLY A 174 -14.16 13.24 10.87
CA GLY A 174 -15.07 12.98 9.76
C GLY A 174 -14.37 12.65 8.43
N VAL A 175 -13.04 12.43 8.43
CA VAL A 175 -12.30 11.89 7.27
C VAL A 175 -12.48 10.38 7.23
N ALA A 176 -12.72 9.84 6.05
CA ALA A 176 -12.99 8.43 5.85
C ALA A 176 -11.85 7.69 5.12
N GLN A 177 -10.92 8.42 4.52
CA GLN A 177 -9.75 7.90 3.81
C GLN A 177 -8.55 8.80 4.02
N VAL A 178 -7.37 8.20 4.20
CA VAL A 178 -6.09 8.92 4.22
C VAL A 178 -5.15 8.41 3.13
N PHE A 179 -4.36 9.34 2.55
CA PHE A 179 -3.39 9.03 1.51
C PHE A 179 -2.06 8.59 2.11
N SER A 180 -2.08 7.41 2.74
CA SER A 180 -0.95 6.79 3.44
C SER A 180 -1.13 5.27 3.48
N PRO A 181 -0.01 4.49 3.50
CA PRO A 181 1.41 4.86 3.56
C PRO A 181 2.08 5.06 2.19
N VAL A 182 3.25 5.74 2.21
CA VAL A 182 4.15 5.81 1.05
C VAL A 182 5.03 4.56 1.03
N LEU A 183 4.91 3.74 -0.01
CA LEU A 183 5.57 2.43 -0.14
C LEU A 183 6.70 2.40 -1.17
N GLY A 184 7.10 3.58 -1.67
CA GLY A 184 8.27 3.71 -2.53
C GLY A 184 9.57 3.43 -1.78
N LEU A 185 10.60 2.91 -2.48
CA LEU A 185 11.93 2.68 -1.94
C LEU A 185 12.79 3.93 -2.15
N ALA A 186 13.45 4.42 -1.11
CA ALA A 186 14.35 5.57 -1.20
C ALA A 186 15.79 5.10 -1.45
N ARG A 187 16.23 5.08 -2.69
CA ARG A 187 17.59 4.73 -3.10
C ARG A 187 18.36 5.90 -3.71
N ASP A 188 17.64 6.97 -4.07
CA ASP A 188 18.23 8.25 -4.47
C ASP A 188 17.82 9.35 -3.48
N PRO A 189 18.64 9.64 -2.47
CA PRO A 189 18.33 10.63 -1.44
C PRO A 189 18.36 12.08 -1.94
N ARG A 190 18.68 12.34 -3.21
CA ARG A 190 18.52 13.67 -3.80
C ARG A 190 17.04 14.06 -3.90
N TRP A 191 16.15 13.09 -4.01
CA TRP A 191 14.72 13.29 -4.07
C TRP A 191 14.16 13.90 -2.78
N GLY A 192 13.41 14.99 -2.90
CA GLY A 192 12.92 15.79 -1.77
C GLY A 192 11.93 15.07 -0.86
N ARG A 193 11.29 14.00 -1.36
CA ARG A 193 10.28 13.21 -0.64
C ARG A 193 10.86 11.94 0.04
N THR A 194 12.17 11.83 0.14
CA THR A 194 12.84 10.71 0.82
C THR A 194 12.28 10.47 2.23
N GLU A 195 12.01 11.53 2.98
CA GLU A 195 11.47 11.50 4.35
C GLU A 195 10.13 10.75 4.47
N GLU A 196 9.32 10.74 3.40
CA GLU A 196 7.99 10.13 3.39
C GLU A 196 8.04 8.60 3.30
N THR A 197 9.20 8.02 2.96
CA THR A 197 9.40 6.59 2.73
C THR A 197 9.86 5.86 3.99
N TYR A 198 9.76 4.52 3.99
CA TYR A 198 10.33 3.67 5.04
C TYR A 198 11.76 3.18 4.71
N GLY A 199 12.47 3.84 3.79
CA GLY A 199 13.87 3.54 3.47
C GLY A 199 14.09 2.77 2.16
N GLU A 200 15.26 2.13 2.05
CA GLU A 200 15.76 1.57 0.78
C GLU A 200 15.43 0.10 0.56
N ASP A 201 14.98 -0.61 1.61
CA ASP A 201 14.83 -2.06 1.58
C ASP A 201 13.39 -2.52 1.32
N PRO A 202 13.15 -3.42 0.33
CA PRO A 202 11.81 -3.89 0.00
C PRO A 202 11.10 -4.61 1.15
N TYR A 203 11.81 -5.43 1.94
CA TYR A 203 11.20 -6.20 3.03
C TYR A 203 10.85 -5.31 4.22
N LEU A 204 11.77 -4.43 4.65
CA LEU A 204 11.50 -3.46 5.73
C LEU A 204 10.32 -2.56 5.39
N VAL A 205 10.31 -1.97 4.17
CA VAL A 205 9.19 -1.13 3.68
C VAL A 205 7.88 -1.93 3.66
N SER A 206 7.91 -3.21 3.25
CA SER A 206 6.72 -4.07 3.28
C SER A 206 6.18 -4.27 4.69
N ARG A 207 7.04 -4.56 5.65
CA ARG A 207 6.61 -4.81 7.05
C ARG A 207 6.05 -3.55 7.70
N MET A 208 6.70 -2.40 7.48
CA MET A 208 6.20 -1.11 7.98
C MET A 208 4.90 -0.70 7.27
N GLY A 209 4.83 -0.91 5.94
CA GLY A 209 3.64 -0.61 5.15
C GLY A 209 2.42 -1.46 5.54
N VAL A 210 2.59 -2.76 5.73
CA VAL A 210 1.52 -3.65 6.22
C VAL A 210 1.04 -3.23 7.61
N ALA A 211 1.98 -2.87 8.50
CA ALA A 211 1.64 -2.38 9.84
C ALA A 211 0.85 -1.06 9.78
N ALA A 212 1.27 -0.11 8.95
CA ALA A 212 0.58 1.17 8.76
C ALA A 212 -0.84 0.97 8.20
N ILE A 213 -0.99 0.17 7.13
CA ILE A 213 -2.30 -0.09 6.51
C ILE A 213 -3.25 -0.76 7.49
N THR A 214 -2.78 -1.79 8.20
CA THR A 214 -3.63 -2.50 9.17
C THR A 214 -3.96 -1.64 10.40
N GLY A 215 -3.08 -0.73 10.80
CA GLY A 215 -3.37 0.28 11.81
C GLY A 215 -4.47 1.25 11.37
N LEU A 216 -4.41 1.75 10.14
CA LEU A 216 -5.42 2.66 9.57
C LEU A 216 -6.77 1.98 9.36
N GLN A 217 -6.79 0.75 8.79
CA GLN A 217 -8.01 0.07 8.35
C GLN A 217 -8.63 -0.85 9.40
N GLY A 218 -7.88 -1.17 10.47
CA GLY A 218 -8.25 -2.21 11.43
C GLY A 218 -7.94 -3.63 10.95
N PRO A 219 -8.11 -4.63 11.83
CA PRO A 219 -7.79 -6.02 11.52
C PRO A 219 -8.70 -6.57 10.42
N PHE A 220 -8.12 -7.33 9.50
CA PHE A 220 -8.84 -8.04 8.44
C PHE A 220 -9.76 -7.16 7.58
N PHE A 221 -9.35 -5.91 7.35
CA PHE A 221 -10.14 -4.96 6.57
C PHE A 221 -11.49 -4.62 7.23
N ASN A 222 -11.55 -4.60 8.52
CA ASN A 222 -12.73 -4.23 9.30
C ASN A 222 -12.72 -2.74 9.59
N ILE A 223 -13.24 -1.91 8.66
CA ILE A 223 -13.25 -0.46 8.78
C ILE A 223 -14.48 -0.04 9.59
N ASP A 224 -14.28 0.18 10.85
CA ASP A 224 -15.29 0.70 11.79
C ASP A 224 -15.23 2.23 11.93
N ASN A 225 -15.88 2.78 12.94
CA ASN A 225 -15.94 4.22 13.18
C ASN A 225 -14.69 4.82 13.88
N HIS A 226 -13.64 4.03 14.08
CA HIS A 226 -12.31 4.44 14.58
C HIS A 226 -11.22 4.30 13.50
N HIS A 227 -11.55 3.70 12.35
CA HIS A 227 -10.60 3.41 11.29
C HIS A 227 -10.99 4.14 10.00
N VAL A 228 -10.01 4.27 9.11
CA VAL A 228 -10.14 4.92 7.81
C VAL A 228 -9.65 4.02 6.69
N LEU A 229 -10.06 4.27 5.46
CA LEU A 229 -9.49 3.61 4.30
C LEU A 229 -8.05 4.10 4.08
N ALA A 230 -7.10 3.18 3.99
CA ALA A 230 -5.71 3.48 3.64
C ALA A 230 -5.52 3.54 2.12
N THR A 231 -4.50 4.27 1.68
CA THR A 231 -4.11 4.38 0.26
C THR A 231 -2.63 4.10 0.12
N ALA A 232 -2.27 2.97 -0.45
CA ALA A 232 -0.87 2.67 -0.78
C ALA A 232 -0.39 3.56 -1.93
N LYS A 233 0.66 4.35 -1.71
CA LYS A 233 1.17 5.32 -2.67
C LYS A 233 2.69 5.32 -2.76
N HIS A 234 3.30 5.74 -3.86
CA HIS A 234 2.69 6.06 -5.16
C HIS A 234 3.02 4.92 -6.12
N PHE A 235 2.04 4.31 -6.73
CA PHE A 235 2.20 3.09 -7.55
C PHE A 235 2.48 3.43 -9.02
N ALA A 236 3.74 3.24 -9.52
CA ALA A 236 4.90 2.71 -8.84
C ALA A 236 6.19 3.41 -9.28
N VAL A 237 7.30 3.10 -8.60
CA VAL A 237 8.67 3.55 -8.93
C VAL A 237 8.89 5.07 -8.76
N HIS A 238 7.95 5.80 -8.21
CA HIS A 238 8.00 7.26 -8.07
C HIS A 238 9.14 7.77 -7.17
N SER A 239 9.56 6.97 -6.19
CA SER A 239 10.59 7.34 -5.21
C SER A 239 12.02 7.16 -5.70
N GLU A 240 12.20 6.75 -6.94
CA GLU A 240 13.50 6.54 -7.60
C GLU A 240 13.49 7.25 -8.97
N PRO A 241 13.25 8.56 -9.00
CA PRO A 241 13.16 9.30 -10.25
C PRO A 241 14.55 9.54 -10.85
N GLU A 242 14.64 9.61 -12.17
CA GLU A 242 15.89 9.96 -12.87
C GLU A 242 16.47 11.27 -12.36
N GLY A 243 17.77 11.27 -12.04
CA GLY A 243 18.46 12.44 -11.51
C GLY A 243 18.06 12.86 -10.09
N GLY A 244 17.18 12.08 -9.41
CA GLY A 244 16.64 12.44 -8.10
C GLY A 244 15.62 13.57 -8.14
N THR A 245 15.08 13.92 -9.33
CA THR A 245 14.14 15.03 -9.49
C THR A 245 12.70 14.56 -9.47
N ASN A 246 11.88 15.23 -8.68
CA ASN A 246 10.47 14.83 -8.48
C ASN A 246 9.71 14.73 -9.81
N THR A 247 8.86 13.71 -9.94
CA THR A 247 8.07 13.36 -11.14
C THR A 247 8.84 12.85 -12.36
N ALA A 248 10.17 12.83 -12.34
CA ALA A 248 10.99 12.31 -13.43
C ALA A 248 10.74 10.80 -13.67
N PRO A 249 11.09 10.27 -14.87
CA PRO A 249 10.88 8.88 -15.22
C PRO A 249 11.48 7.88 -14.22
N GLY A 250 10.79 6.73 -14.04
CA GLY A 250 11.30 5.59 -13.30
C GLY A 250 11.68 4.45 -14.26
N ASN A 251 12.80 4.57 -14.98
CA ASN A 251 13.19 3.65 -16.04
C ASN A 251 14.01 2.46 -15.51
N TYR A 252 13.34 1.43 -15.02
CA TYR A 252 13.91 0.18 -14.56
C TYR A 252 13.39 -0.99 -15.37
N SER A 253 14.18 -2.06 -15.49
CA SER A 253 13.71 -3.30 -16.10
C SER A 253 12.58 -3.92 -15.30
N GLU A 254 11.68 -4.67 -15.96
CA GLU A 254 10.56 -5.36 -15.30
C GLU A 254 11.05 -6.24 -14.14
N ARG A 255 12.20 -6.93 -14.29
CA ARG A 255 12.82 -7.72 -13.21
C ARG A 255 13.12 -6.88 -11.98
N VAL A 256 13.80 -5.74 -12.14
CA VAL A 256 14.15 -4.86 -11.04
C VAL A 256 12.89 -4.31 -10.38
N ILE A 257 11.88 -3.94 -11.17
CA ILE A 257 10.60 -3.45 -10.66
C ILE A 257 9.92 -4.53 -9.81
N ARG A 258 9.82 -5.77 -10.30
CA ARG A 258 9.16 -6.88 -9.59
C ARG A 258 9.91 -7.34 -8.35
N GLU A 259 11.24 -7.42 -8.41
CA GLU A 259 12.06 -7.88 -7.29
C GLU A 259 12.28 -6.84 -6.19
N ASN A 260 11.99 -5.56 -6.45
CA ASN A 260 12.20 -4.48 -5.49
C ASN A 260 10.95 -3.62 -5.30
N PHE A 261 10.60 -2.81 -6.28
CA PHE A 261 9.59 -1.76 -6.13
C PHE A 261 8.16 -2.28 -5.94
N PHE A 262 7.85 -3.46 -6.48
CA PHE A 262 6.53 -4.06 -6.32
C PHE A 262 6.35 -4.81 -5.00
N VAL A 263 7.42 -5.26 -4.37
CA VAL A 263 7.35 -6.07 -3.14
C VAL A 263 6.51 -5.41 -2.02
N PRO A 264 6.68 -4.11 -1.69
CA PRO A 264 5.86 -3.46 -0.68
C PRO A 264 4.39 -3.31 -1.09
N PHE A 265 4.11 -3.05 -2.37
CA PHE A 265 2.75 -2.91 -2.87
C PHE A 265 2.03 -4.26 -2.95
N GLU A 266 2.73 -5.32 -3.36
CA GLU A 266 2.18 -6.67 -3.35
C GLU A 266 1.80 -7.10 -1.93
N ALA A 267 2.66 -6.83 -0.94
CA ALA A 267 2.36 -7.07 0.47
C ALA A 267 1.16 -6.23 0.96
N ALA A 268 1.06 -4.96 0.54
CA ALA A 268 -0.08 -4.10 0.86
C ALA A 268 -1.40 -4.67 0.33
N VAL A 269 -1.40 -5.23 -0.89
CA VAL A 269 -2.59 -5.83 -1.52
C VAL A 269 -2.91 -7.19 -0.91
N LYS A 270 -1.93 -8.11 -0.85
CA LYS A 270 -2.17 -9.51 -0.50
C LYS A 270 -2.26 -9.75 1.02
N GLU A 271 -1.42 -9.08 1.81
CA GLU A 271 -1.38 -9.28 3.26
C GLU A 271 -2.28 -8.28 4.00
N ALA A 272 -2.13 -6.97 3.71
CA ALA A 272 -2.88 -5.91 4.39
C ALA A 272 -4.25 -5.61 3.76
N ARG A 273 -4.55 -6.11 2.55
CA ARG A 273 -5.81 -5.88 1.84
C ARG A 273 -6.16 -4.39 1.74
N VAL A 274 -5.20 -3.59 1.30
CA VAL A 274 -5.38 -2.14 1.16
C VAL A 274 -6.60 -1.79 0.31
N GLY A 275 -7.37 -0.80 0.74
CA GLY A 275 -8.64 -0.44 0.09
C GLY A 275 -8.50 0.51 -1.09
N SER A 276 -7.38 1.24 -1.18
CA SER A 276 -7.09 2.15 -2.29
C SER A 276 -5.61 2.11 -2.65
N VAL A 277 -5.31 2.37 -3.93
CA VAL A 277 -3.95 2.54 -4.46
C VAL A 277 -3.92 3.85 -5.23
N MET A 278 -2.88 4.66 -5.04
CA MET A 278 -2.68 5.90 -5.77
C MET A 278 -1.68 5.69 -6.91
N ALA A 279 -2.09 5.95 -8.15
CA ALA A 279 -1.21 5.94 -9.31
C ALA A 279 -0.20 7.08 -9.22
N SER A 280 1.05 6.82 -9.57
CA SER A 280 2.15 7.78 -9.43
C SER A 280 2.27 8.76 -10.60
N TYR A 281 2.94 9.89 -10.38
CA TYR A 281 3.15 10.92 -11.40
C TYR A 281 4.04 10.47 -12.58
N ASN A 282 5.09 9.69 -12.29
CA ASN A 282 6.12 9.33 -13.27
C ASN A 282 5.62 8.36 -14.34
N GLU A 283 6.35 8.29 -15.43
CA GLU A 283 6.24 7.22 -16.40
C GLU A 283 7.24 6.08 -16.15
N ILE A 284 6.88 4.90 -16.65
CA ILE A 284 7.72 3.70 -16.70
C ILE A 284 7.80 3.29 -18.16
N ASP A 285 9.02 3.20 -18.71
CA ASP A 285 9.24 2.87 -20.13
C ASP A 285 8.44 3.78 -21.08
N GLY A 286 8.39 5.09 -20.77
CA GLY A 286 7.68 6.10 -21.52
C GLY A 286 6.15 6.08 -21.38
N ILE A 287 5.57 5.23 -20.53
CA ILE A 287 4.12 5.16 -20.30
C ILE A 287 3.79 5.72 -18.91
N PRO A 288 3.11 6.88 -18.81
CA PRO A 288 2.66 7.44 -17.53
C PRO A 288 1.83 6.45 -16.72
N SER A 289 2.10 6.35 -15.42
CA SER A 289 1.46 5.36 -14.56
C SER A 289 -0.07 5.44 -14.57
N HIS A 290 -0.64 6.64 -14.75
CA HIS A 290 -2.09 6.85 -14.82
C HIS A 290 -2.76 6.24 -16.08
N ILE A 291 -2.00 5.87 -17.11
CA ILE A 291 -2.52 5.24 -18.34
C ILE A 291 -1.84 3.90 -18.63
N ASN A 292 -1.10 3.37 -17.66
CA ASN A 292 -0.33 2.15 -17.85
C ASN A 292 -1.19 0.90 -17.56
N HIS A 293 -1.75 0.30 -18.61
CA HIS A 293 -2.56 -0.91 -18.54
C HIS A 293 -1.81 -2.12 -17.98
N TRP A 294 -0.49 -2.23 -18.23
CA TRP A 294 0.31 -3.29 -17.63
C TRP A 294 0.35 -3.13 -16.11
N LEU A 295 0.62 -1.92 -15.63
CA LEU A 295 0.74 -1.63 -14.21
C LEU A 295 -0.61 -1.79 -13.48
N LEU A 296 -1.65 -1.07 -13.93
CA LEU A 296 -2.94 -0.98 -13.24
C LEU A 296 -3.87 -2.17 -13.55
N GLY A 297 -3.82 -2.69 -14.78
CA GLY A 297 -4.67 -3.79 -15.23
C GLY A 297 -4.06 -5.15 -14.96
N LYS A 298 -2.90 -5.46 -15.58
CA LYS A 298 -2.29 -6.79 -15.50
C LYS A 298 -1.72 -7.04 -14.10
N VAL A 299 -0.79 -6.22 -13.63
CA VAL A 299 -0.09 -6.47 -12.36
C VAL A 299 -1.03 -6.28 -11.17
N LEU A 300 -1.57 -5.07 -10.99
CA LEU A 300 -2.34 -4.73 -9.80
C LEU A 300 -3.61 -5.58 -9.66
N ARG A 301 -4.40 -5.71 -10.75
CA ARG A 301 -5.72 -6.36 -10.67
C ARG A 301 -5.69 -7.84 -11.02
N GLN A 302 -5.00 -8.24 -12.12
CA GLN A 302 -5.05 -9.64 -12.55
C GLN A 302 -4.07 -10.52 -11.76
N GLU A 303 -2.81 -10.08 -11.57
CA GLU A 303 -1.81 -10.90 -10.87
C GLU A 303 -1.97 -10.84 -9.34
N TRP A 304 -2.29 -9.67 -8.77
CA TRP A 304 -2.39 -9.51 -7.31
C TRP A 304 -3.81 -9.56 -6.77
N GLY A 305 -4.83 -9.51 -7.63
CA GLY A 305 -6.24 -9.60 -7.22
C GLY A 305 -6.76 -8.36 -6.47
N PHE A 306 -6.24 -7.17 -6.77
CA PHE A 306 -6.65 -5.94 -6.09
C PHE A 306 -8.14 -5.63 -6.30
N GLY A 307 -8.92 -5.72 -5.23
CA GLY A 307 -10.37 -5.49 -5.22
C GLY A 307 -10.82 -4.09 -4.77
N GLY A 308 -9.88 -3.19 -4.49
CA GLY A 308 -10.17 -1.78 -4.15
C GLY A 308 -10.30 -0.88 -5.37
N TYR A 309 -10.18 0.44 -5.17
CA TYR A 309 -10.19 1.40 -6.26
C TYR A 309 -8.85 2.14 -6.41
N VAL A 310 -8.56 2.59 -7.62
CA VAL A 310 -7.36 3.36 -7.95
C VAL A 310 -7.72 4.84 -7.98
N VAL A 311 -6.99 5.64 -7.20
CA VAL A 311 -7.06 7.10 -7.22
C VAL A 311 -5.87 7.67 -7.99
N SER A 312 -6.07 8.74 -8.75
CA SER A 312 -4.95 9.51 -9.32
C SER A 312 -4.20 10.25 -8.22
N ASP A 313 -2.96 10.59 -8.44
CA ASP A 313 -2.31 11.62 -7.64
C ASP A 313 -2.86 13.02 -7.98
N GLY A 314 -2.64 14.01 -7.12
CA GLY A 314 -3.17 15.35 -7.26
C GLY A 314 -2.68 16.06 -8.52
N GLY A 315 -3.58 16.33 -9.48
CA GLY A 315 -3.18 16.90 -10.78
C GLY A 315 -2.57 15.93 -11.78
N GLY A 316 -2.40 14.65 -11.42
CA GLY A 316 -1.73 13.64 -12.26
C GLY A 316 -2.42 13.41 -13.61
N LEU A 317 -3.76 13.53 -13.68
CA LEU A 317 -4.45 13.43 -14.96
C LEU A 317 -4.21 14.64 -15.88
N GLN A 318 -4.08 15.85 -15.31
CA GLN A 318 -3.71 17.05 -16.07
C GLN A 318 -2.27 16.98 -16.60
N MET A 319 -1.36 16.26 -15.88
CA MET A 319 0.02 16.06 -16.33
C MET A 319 0.10 15.24 -17.62
N LEU A 320 -0.87 14.40 -17.95
CA LEU A 320 -0.94 13.68 -19.23
C LEU A 320 -0.97 14.63 -20.42
N VAL A 321 -1.58 15.82 -20.23
CA VAL A 321 -1.66 16.89 -21.24
C VAL A 321 -0.45 17.82 -21.15
N ASN A 322 -0.17 18.35 -19.95
CA ASN A 322 0.71 19.51 -19.76
C ASN A 322 2.19 19.13 -19.56
N VAL A 323 2.50 17.92 -19.12
CA VAL A 323 3.86 17.46 -18.78
C VAL A 323 4.27 16.32 -19.69
N HIS A 324 3.51 15.22 -19.70
CA HIS A 324 3.85 14.02 -20.49
C HIS A 324 3.52 14.18 -21.99
N HIS A 325 2.61 15.09 -22.35
CA HIS A 325 2.17 15.35 -23.73
C HIS A 325 1.69 14.09 -24.48
N VAL A 326 1.04 13.17 -23.76
CA VAL A 326 0.48 11.91 -24.30
C VAL A 326 -1.01 12.01 -24.60
N ALA A 327 -1.69 12.99 -24.03
CA ALA A 327 -3.09 13.31 -24.29
C ALA A 327 -3.23 14.67 -24.97
N ALA A 328 -4.15 14.79 -25.93
CA ALA A 328 -4.36 16.03 -26.70
C ALA A 328 -5.04 17.11 -25.84
N ASP A 329 -5.92 16.72 -24.94
CA ASP A 329 -6.68 17.56 -24.04
C ASP A 329 -7.21 16.76 -22.83
N ASN A 330 -7.92 17.44 -21.93
CA ASN A 330 -8.50 16.81 -20.75
C ASN A 330 -9.50 15.68 -21.09
N ALA A 331 -10.18 15.76 -22.22
CA ALA A 331 -11.12 14.73 -22.63
C ALA A 331 -10.37 13.44 -23.05
N ASP A 332 -9.28 13.59 -23.77
CA ASP A 332 -8.44 12.47 -24.15
C ASP A 332 -7.75 11.85 -22.93
N ALA A 333 -7.23 12.68 -22.01
CA ALA A 333 -6.67 12.23 -20.73
C ALA A 333 -7.69 11.43 -19.89
N ALA A 334 -8.94 11.91 -19.80
CA ALA A 334 -10.00 11.22 -19.08
C ALA A 334 -10.29 9.83 -19.64
N ARG A 335 -10.43 9.75 -20.98
CA ARG A 335 -10.68 8.49 -21.67
C ARG A 335 -9.54 7.47 -21.45
N MET A 336 -8.30 7.92 -21.58
CA MET A 336 -7.12 7.06 -21.42
C MET A 336 -6.98 6.54 -19.98
N ALA A 337 -7.12 7.43 -19.00
CA ALA A 337 -7.00 7.09 -17.59
C ALA A 337 -8.11 6.14 -17.11
N LEU A 338 -9.37 6.41 -17.50
CA LEU A 338 -10.50 5.54 -17.16
C LEU A 338 -10.32 4.13 -17.77
N ALA A 339 -9.92 4.05 -19.05
CA ALA A 339 -9.66 2.79 -19.73
C ALA A 339 -8.50 1.99 -19.08
N ALA A 340 -7.47 2.67 -18.55
CA ALA A 340 -6.37 2.03 -17.84
C ALA A 340 -6.73 1.55 -16.43
N GLY A 341 -7.86 2.03 -15.87
CA GLY A 341 -8.36 1.60 -14.58
C GLY A 341 -8.12 2.57 -13.42
N VAL A 342 -7.87 3.85 -13.68
CA VAL A 342 -7.96 4.91 -12.67
C VAL A 342 -9.43 5.18 -12.40
N ASP A 343 -9.86 4.93 -11.17
CA ASP A 343 -11.27 4.99 -10.78
C ASP A 343 -11.69 6.36 -10.22
N TYR A 344 -10.75 7.21 -9.79
CA TYR A 344 -11.04 8.51 -9.15
C TYR A 344 -10.00 9.58 -9.53
N ASP A 345 -10.46 10.74 -9.99
CA ASP A 345 -9.64 11.94 -10.26
C ASP A 345 -9.51 12.77 -8.98
N LEU A 346 -8.34 12.77 -8.35
CA LEU A 346 -8.07 13.48 -7.09
C LEU A 346 -7.81 14.99 -7.28
N SER A 347 -8.14 15.57 -8.37
CA SER A 347 -7.92 16.99 -8.61
C SER A 347 -9.22 17.81 -8.45
N ASP A 348 -9.37 18.82 -9.28
CA ASP A 348 -10.58 19.64 -9.35
C ASP A 348 -11.73 18.95 -10.11
N GLY A 349 -11.50 17.73 -10.59
CA GLY A 349 -12.46 16.95 -11.37
C GLY A 349 -12.67 17.47 -12.80
N SER A 350 -11.90 18.46 -13.24
CA SER A 350 -12.05 19.05 -14.58
C SER A 350 -11.79 18.03 -15.69
N VAL A 351 -10.93 17.03 -15.43
CA VAL A 351 -10.64 15.98 -16.39
C VAL A 351 -11.82 15.01 -16.50
N TYR A 352 -12.24 14.39 -15.40
CA TYR A 352 -13.30 13.36 -15.46
C TYR A 352 -14.70 13.93 -15.75
N ARG A 353 -15.00 15.19 -15.49
CA ARG A 353 -16.27 15.80 -15.91
C ARG A 353 -16.44 15.86 -17.41
N THR A 354 -15.35 15.79 -18.20
CA THR A 354 -15.41 15.67 -19.66
C THR A 354 -16.05 14.35 -20.14
N LEU A 355 -16.04 13.31 -19.28
CA LEU A 355 -16.66 12.01 -19.57
C LEU A 355 -18.17 12.13 -19.87
N ILE A 356 -18.87 13.10 -19.28
CA ILE A 356 -20.30 13.33 -19.53
C ILE A 356 -20.58 13.49 -21.04
N ASP A 357 -19.87 14.39 -21.70
CA ASP A 357 -20.05 14.64 -23.12
C ASP A 357 -19.55 13.47 -23.98
N GLN A 358 -18.47 12.84 -23.58
CA GLN A 358 -17.91 11.70 -24.31
C GLN A 358 -18.85 10.50 -24.30
N ILE A 359 -19.48 10.19 -23.16
CA ILE A 359 -20.46 9.10 -23.03
C ILE A 359 -21.74 9.45 -23.83
N LYS A 360 -22.26 10.68 -23.72
CA LYS A 360 -23.43 11.14 -24.52
C LYS A 360 -23.18 11.03 -26.03
N ARG A 361 -21.94 11.16 -26.47
CA ARG A 361 -21.52 11.02 -27.86
C ARG A 361 -21.17 9.58 -28.26
N GLY A 362 -21.15 8.63 -27.31
CA GLY A 362 -20.77 7.22 -27.55
C GLY A 362 -19.26 7.02 -27.79
N VAL A 363 -18.39 7.95 -27.37
CA VAL A 363 -16.93 7.83 -27.46
C VAL A 363 -16.40 6.94 -26.36
N VAL A 364 -16.93 7.08 -25.15
CA VAL A 364 -16.62 6.23 -23.99
C VAL A 364 -17.85 5.41 -23.64
N PRO A 365 -17.76 4.09 -23.48
CA PRO A 365 -18.86 3.27 -22.99
C PRO A 365 -19.24 3.63 -21.55
N GLU A 366 -20.56 3.79 -21.27
CA GLU A 366 -21.01 4.07 -19.90
C GLU A 366 -20.63 2.94 -18.92
N SER A 367 -20.47 1.72 -19.41
CA SER A 367 -20.03 0.58 -18.59
C SER A 367 -18.63 0.74 -17.97
N GLU A 368 -17.71 1.48 -18.60
CA GLU A 368 -16.39 1.79 -18.02
C GLU A 368 -16.53 2.76 -16.84
N LEU A 369 -17.39 3.78 -17.00
CA LEU A 369 -17.76 4.67 -15.89
C LEU A 369 -18.44 3.89 -14.75
N ASP A 370 -19.40 3.02 -15.08
CA ASP A 370 -20.13 2.20 -14.11
C ASP A 370 -19.19 1.33 -13.27
N LEU A 371 -18.15 0.77 -13.89
CA LEU A 371 -17.14 -0.02 -13.21
C LEU A 371 -16.36 0.82 -12.19
N ALA A 372 -15.88 1.99 -12.57
CA ALA A 372 -15.15 2.91 -11.67
C ALA A 372 -16.04 3.37 -10.51
N VAL A 373 -17.27 3.81 -10.82
CA VAL A 373 -18.25 4.25 -9.82
C VAL A 373 -18.60 3.11 -8.86
N SER A 374 -18.79 1.87 -9.36
CA SER A 374 -19.11 0.73 -8.51
C SER A 374 -18.05 0.47 -7.44
N ARG A 375 -16.76 0.63 -7.77
CA ARG A 375 -15.63 0.46 -6.85
C ARG A 375 -15.60 1.54 -5.77
N VAL A 376 -15.82 2.80 -6.15
CA VAL A 376 -15.90 3.91 -5.20
C VAL A 376 -17.13 3.78 -4.29
N LEU A 377 -18.28 3.41 -4.83
CA LEU A 377 -19.47 3.13 -4.02
C LEU A 377 -19.25 1.96 -3.06
N ALA A 378 -18.59 0.88 -3.51
CA ALA A 378 -18.24 -0.24 -2.63
C ALA A 378 -17.36 0.20 -1.46
N ALA A 379 -16.40 1.11 -1.68
CA ALA A 379 -15.59 1.69 -0.61
C ALA A 379 -16.46 2.49 0.39
N LYS A 380 -17.39 3.32 -0.10
CA LYS A 380 -18.32 4.08 0.76
C LYS A 380 -19.23 3.16 1.59
N PHE A 381 -19.74 2.07 1.01
CA PHE A 381 -20.53 1.07 1.75
C PHE A 381 -19.68 0.35 2.80
N ARG A 382 -18.44 -0.05 2.47
CA ARG A 382 -17.52 -0.71 3.40
C ARG A 382 -17.15 0.16 4.60
N LEU A 383 -17.04 1.47 4.39
CA LEU A 383 -16.82 2.48 5.44
C LEU A 383 -18.07 2.79 6.28
N GLY A 384 -19.22 2.15 5.99
CA GLY A 384 -20.48 2.38 6.69
C GLY A 384 -21.11 3.76 6.44
N LEU A 385 -20.61 4.56 5.49
CA LEU A 385 -21.05 5.94 5.29
C LEU A 385 -22.54 6.05 4.91
N PHE A 386 -23.08 5.08 4.21
CA PHE A 386 -24.52 5.04 3.90
C PHE A 386 -25.39 4.74 5.11
N ASP A 387 -24.84 4.07 6.10
CA ASP A 387 -25.57 3.63 7.30
C ASP A 387 -25.47 4.71 8.40
N ASP A 388 -24.24 5.14 8.73
CA ASP A 388 -23.98 6.25 9.64
C ASP A 388 -22.75 7.06 9.17
N PRO A 389 -22.92 8.18 8.45
CA PRO A 389 -21.84 9.03 8.00
C PRO A 389 -21.37 10.05 9.05
N TYR A 390 -22.02 10.10 10.21
CA TYR A 390 -21.76 11.13 11.21
C TYR A 390 -20.69 10.71 12.21
N VAL A 391 -20.04 11.72 12.79
CA VAL A 391 -19.03 11.54 13.84
C VAL A 391 -19.39 12.39 15.06
N ASP A 392 -18.88 12.04 16.25
CA ASP A 392 -19.06 12.79 17.48
C ASP A 392 -18.02 13.91 17.60
N PRO A 393 -18.40 15.22 17.48
CA PRO A 393 -17.46 16.33 17.61
C PRO A 393 -16.78 16.41 18.98
N ASP A 394 -17.44 15.95 20.05
CA ASP A 394 -16.85 15.96 21.40
C ASP A 394 -15.83 14.82 21.56
N TYR A 395 -16.02 13.70 20.86
CA TYR A 395 -15.00 12.66 20.77
C TYR A 395 -13.78 13.16 19.98
N ALA A 396 -13.98 13.82 18.85
CA ALA A 396 -12.90 14.40 18.06
C ALA A 396 -12.02 15.36 18.89
N ASP A 397 -12.66 16.22 19.71
CA ASP A 397 -11.96 17.14 20.60
C ASP A 397 -11.15 16.43 21.70
N ARG A 398 -11.63 15.28 22.19
CA ARG A 398 -10.97 14.53 23.26
C ARG A 398 -9.82 13.65 22.78
N ILE A 399 -9.96 13.02 21.60
CA ILE A 399 -8.97 12.05 21.10
C ILE A 399 -7.80 12.75 20.41
N THR A 400 -8.06 13.87 19.72
CA THR A 400 -7.02 14.62 19.01
C THR A 400 -5.97 15.15 19.98
N ASN A 401 -4.74 14.77 19.76
CA ASN A 401 -3.59 15.11 20.62
C ASN A 401 -3.79 14.75 22.10
N SER A 402 -4.49 13.63 22.35
CA SER A 402 -4.78 13.13 23.70
C SER A 402 -3.48 12.84 24.46
N PRO A 403 -3.51 12.77 25.80
CA PRO A 403 -2.34 12.37 26.60
C PRO A 403 -1.77 11.03 26.15
N GLU A 404 -2.60 10.08 25.77
CA GLU A 404 -2.23 8.76 25.27
C GLU A 404 -1.50 8.85 23.94
N HIS A 405 -2.01 9.66 22.98
CA HIS A 405 -1.35 9.88 21.68
C HIS A 405 -0.03 10.62 21.84
N ARG A 406 0.06 11.59 22.76
CA ARG A 406 1.33 12.27 23.07
C ARG A 406 2.37 11.31 23.69
N GLN A 407 1.95 10.42 24.58
CA GLN A 407 2.84 9.38 25.13
C GLN A 407 3.32 8.42 24.03
N LEU A 408 2.44 8.05 23.09
CA LEU A 408 2.81 7.22 21.94
C LEU A 408 3.80 7.96 21.01
N ALA A 409 3.58 9.26 20.77
CA ALA A 409 4.49 10.12 20.00
C ALA A 409 5.86 10.20 20.68
N LEU A 410 5.91 10.37 22.00
CA LEU A 410 7.16 10.37 22.77
C LEU A 410 7.87 9.01 22.67
N LYS A 411 7.15 7.90 22.85
CA LYS A 411 7.70 6.55 22.71
C LYS A 411 8.28 6.35 21.32
N ALA A 412 7.54 6.70 20.28
CA ALA A 412 8.00 6.57 18.89
C ALA A 412 9.26 7.42 18.66
N ALA A 413 9.25 8.69 19.07
CA ALA A 413 10.42 9.57 18.93
C ALA A 413 11.67 9.07 19.67
N GLN A 414 11.51 8.43 20.83
CA GLN A 414 12.62 7.82 21.57
C GLN A 414 13.22 6.60 20.87
N GLU A 415 12.38 5.76 20.23
CA GLU A 415 12.82 4.55 19.52
C GLU A 415 13.43 4.86 18.14
N VAL A 416 13.12 6.02 17.56
CA VAL A 416 13.65 6.50 16.27
C VAL A 416 15.14 6.82 16.35
N VAL A 417 15.64 7.38 17.45
CA VAL A 417 16.99 7.93 17.52
C VAL A 417 18.05 6.84 17.30
N VAL A 418 18.91 7.06 16.29
CA VAL A 418 20.04 6.18 15.96
C VAL A 418 21.34 6.77 16.49
N LEU A 419 22.09 6.01 17.28
CA LEU A 419 23.43 6.38 17.70
C LEU A 419 24.45 5.96 16.64
N LEU A 420 25.02 6.92 15.90
CA LEU A 420 25.99 6.68 14.83
C LEU A 420 27.44 6.57 15.32
N LYS A 421 27.77 7.31 16.37
CA LYS A 421 29.13 7.31 16.94
C LYS A 421 29.08 7.67 18.41
N ASN A 422 29.99 7.07 19.24
CA ASN A 422 30.10 7.39 20.66
C ASN A 422 31.52 7.09 21.19
N ASP A 423 32.48 7.89 20.78
CA ASP A 423 33.88 7.74 21.17
C ASP A 423 34.08 7.98 22.68
N LYS A 424 34.82 7.11 23.31
CA LYS A 424 35.15 7.17 24.75
C LYS A 424 33.91 7.23 25.64
N ASN A 425 32.74 6.78 25.15
CA ASN A 425 31.46 6.81 25.87
C ASN A 425 31.12 8.24 26.35
N LEU A 426 31.24 9.23 25.46
CA LEU A 426 30.83 10.62 25.76
C LEU A 426 29.33 10.67 26.13
N LEU A 427 28.50 9.95 25.40
CA LEU A 427 27.10 9.75 25.73
C LEU A 427 26.92 8.45 26.55
N PRO A 428 25.93 8.39 27.46
CA PRO A 428 25.04 9.47 27.86
C PRO A 428 25.73 10.52 28.77
N LEU A 429 25.29 11.77 28.63
CA LEU A 429 25.78 12.88 29.48
C LEU A 429 25.26 12.71 30.91
N ASP A 430 26.14 12.99 31.90
CA ASP A 430 25.76 13.05 33.32
C ASP A 430 25.46 14.49 33.75
N ALA A 431 24.20 14.87 33.79
CA ALA A 431 23.76 16.20 34.19
C ALA A 431 24.29 16.66 35.57
N LYS A 432 24.67 15.70 36.47
CA LYS A 432 25.21 16.03 37.79
C LYS A 432 26.67 16.53 37.72
N LYS A 433 27.39 16.21 36.66
CA LYS A 433 28.80 16.62 36.43
C LYS A 433 28.93 17.84 35.56
N ILE A 434 27.86 18.28 34.91
CA ILE A 434 27.84 19.39 33.95
C ILE A 434 27.24 20.63 34.62
N LYS A 435 27.90 21.77 34.47
CA LYS A 435 27.43 23.07 34.98
C LYS A 435 26.86 23.93 33.86
N THR A 436 27.40 23.82 32.66
CA THR A 436 27.04 24.64 31.52
C THR A 436 26.98 23.81 30.25
N ILE A 437 25.89 23.89 29.52
CA ILE A 437 25.69 23.28 28.20
C ILE A 437 25.52 24.39 27.19
N ALA A 438 26.18 24.29 26.04
CA ALA A 438 25.90 25.12 24.88
C ALA A 438 25.06 24.32 23.88
N VAL A 439 23.81 24.72 23.65
CA VAL A 439 22.94 24.20 22.61
C VAL A 439 23.03 25.14 21.40
N ILE A 440 23.48 24.63 20.28
CA ILE A 440 23.87 25.45 19.13
C ILE A 440 23.31 24.83 17.87
N GLY A 441 22.85 25.65 16.93
CA GLY A 441 22.48 25.20 15.62
C GLY A 441 21.09 25.71 15.16
N PRO A 442 20.85 25.74 13.83
CA PRO A 442 19.62 26.25 13.25
C PRO A 442 18.38 25.45 13.67
N ASN A 443 18.53 24.13 13.87
CA ASN A 443 17.42 23.24 14.18
C ASN A 443 17.18 23.06 15.71
N ALA A 444 17.90 23.84 16.57
CA ALA A 444 17.78 23.64 18.01
C ALA A 444 16.49 24.21 18.61
N ALA A 445 16.03 25.37 18.15
CA ALA A 445 14.89 26.10 18.75
C ALA A 445 13.59 25.95 17.99
N GLY A 446 13.63 25.63 16.71
CA GLY A 446 12.45 25.36 15.88
C GLY A 446 11.78 24.03 16.22
N ILE A 447 10.53 23.88 15.77
CA ILE A 447 9.80 22.62 15.81
C ILE A 447 9.86 22.04 14.39
N HIS A 448 10.57 20.94 14.25
CA HIS A 448 10.77 20.24 12.97
C HIS A 448 9.92 18.98 12.93
N LEU A 449 8.89 19.00 12.09
CA LEU A 449 7.92 17.93 11.98
C LEU A 449 8.11 17.09 10.70
N GLY A 450 8.73 17.68 9.66
CA GLY A 450 8.77 17.13 8.31
C GLY A 450 7.56 17.55 7.46
N GLY A 451 7.55 17.14 6.21
CA GLY A 451 6.48 17.44 5.25
C GLY A 451 5.14 16.80 5.63
N TYR A 452 4.06 17.28 5.02
CA TYR A 452 2.69 16.83 5.28
C TYR A 452 2.27 16.93 6.76
N SER A 453 2.72 17.98 7.44
CA SER A 453 2.42 18.27 8.84
C SER A 453 1.65 19.57 9.00
N ARG A 454 0.88 19.66 10.10
CA ARG A 454 0.28 20.88 10.63
C ARG A 454 0.70 21.06 12.09
N GLY A 455 0.46 22.23 12.63
CA GLY A 455 0.84 22.59 14.00
C GLY A 455 0.08 21.76 15.05
N PRO A 456 0.75 20.85 15.76
CA PRO A 456 0.10 20.08 16.84
C PRO A 456 -0.28 21.00 18.02
N ALA A 457 -1.25 20.57 18.81
CA ALA A 457 -1.66 21.32 20.01
C ALA A 457 -0.56 21.42 21.07
N HIS A 458 0.43 20.52 21.02
CA HIS A 458 1.59 20.47 21.92
C HIS A 458 2.84 20.09 21.13
N SER A 459 3.94 20.77 21.38
CA SER A 459 5.23 20.42 20.79
C SER A 459 6.40 20.88 21.66
N VAL A 460 7.53 20.18 21.59
CA VAL A 460 8.75 20.47 22.37
C VAL A 460 9.96 20.53 21.44
N SER A 461 10.62 21.69 21.35
CA SER A 461 11.87 21.83 20.61
C SER A 461 13.05 21.17 21.33
N ILE A 462 14.12 20.86 20.61
CA ILE A 462 15.33 20.24 21.17
C ILE A 462 15.90 21.10 22.31
N LEU A 463 15.98 22.40 22.11
CA LEU A 463 16.43 23.36 23.13
C LEU A 463 15.55 23.32 24.39
N GLN A 464 14.23 23.29 24.22
CA GLN A 464 13.29 23.23 25.32
C GLN A 464 13.40 21.88 26.07
N GLY A 465 13.43 20.76 25.37
CA GLY A 465 13.58 19.44 25.97
C GLY A 465 14.86 19.30 26.81
N ILE A 466 15.99 19.84 26.31
CA ILE A 466 17.26 19.88 27.07
C ILE A 466 17.09 20.73 28.34
N ARG A 467 16.50 21.92 28.23
CA ARG A 467 16.27 22.79 29.40
C ARG A 467 15.40 22.13 30.47
N ASP A 468 14.31 21.52 30.06
CA ASP A 468 13.39 20.84 30.96
C ASP A 468 14.07 19.66 31.66
N ARG A 469 14.86 18.88 30.90
CA ARG A 469 15.54 17.71 31.45
C ARG A 469 16.63 18.05 32.46
N VAL A 470 17.41 19.09 32.22
CA VAL A 470 18.54 19.42 33.14
C VAL A 470 18.08 20.32 34.31
N GLY A 471 16.99 21.04 34.18
CA GLY A 471 16.42 21.90 35.21
C GLY A 471 17.31 23.11 35.52
N PRO A 472 17.02 23.85 36.60
CA PRO A 472 17.64 25.15 36.92
C PRO A 472 19.11 25.03 37.39
N ASN A 473 19.61 23.83 37.68
CA ASN A 473 20.95 23.63 38.24
C ASN A 473 22.04 23.63 37.16
N VAL A 474 21.67 23.51 35.89
CA VAL A 474 22.60 23.53 34.74
C VAL A 474 22.26 24.75 33.89
N LYS A 475 23.29 25.54 33.59
CA LYS A 475 23.12 26.70 32.73
C LYS A 475 23.10 26.27 31.27
N VAL A 476 21.97 26.47 30.56
CA VAL A 476 21.84 26.21 29.14
C VAL A 476 22.00 27.51 28.35
N LEU A 477 23.11 27.60 27.61
CA LEU A 477 23.40 28.69 26.68
C LEU A 477 22.86 28.30 25.30
N TYR A 478 22.41 29.29 24.54
CA TYR A 478 21.89 29.05 23.18
C TYR A 478 22.46 30.03 22.17
N ALA A 479 22.76 29.52 20.98
CA ALA A 479 23.03 30.30 19.78
C ALA A 479 22.52 29.54 18.54
N GLU A 480 21.85 30.25 17.64
CA GLU A 480 21.42 29.67 16.34
C GLU A 480 22.68 29.33 15.50
N GLY A 481 23.69 30.17 15.54
CA GLY A 481 24.95 30.00 14.81
C GLY A 481 24.87 30.44 13.37
N CYS A 482 23.99 29.87 12.61
CA CYS A 482 23.67 30.22 11.22
C CYS A 482 22.25 29.86 10.87
N LYS A 483 21.74 30.42 9.78
CA LYS A 483 20.50 30.03 9.14
C LYS A 483 20.78 29.10 7.96
N ILE A 484 19.77 28.29 7.57
CA ILE A 484 19.85 27.45 6.38
C ILE A 484 19.26 28.19 5.19
N THR A 485 18.05 28.73 5.32
CA THR A 485 17.29 29.41 4.28
C THR A 485 16.66 30.69 4.83
N ASP A 486 16.07 31.50 3.94
CA ASP A 486 15.26 32.68 4.30
C ASP A 486 13.82 32.35 4.69
N ALA A 487 13.41 31.07 4.57
CA ALA A 487 12.11 30.59 5.03
C ALA A 487 12.03 30.52 6.57
N PRO A 488 10.82 30.40 7.14
CA PRO A 488 10.67 30.08 8.57
C PRO A 488 11.52 28.86 8.98
N PRO A 489 12.23 28.93 10.12
CA PRO A 489 13.13 27.85 10.55
C PRO A 489 12.42 26.73 11.30
N ASP A 490 11.21 26.36 10.87
CA ASP A 490 10.37 25.32 11.44
C ASP A 490 9.42 24.74 10.39
N TRP A 491 8.47 23.91 10.78
CA TRP A 491 7.54 23.23 9.88
C TRP A 491 6.77 24.18 8.92
N HIS A 492 6.63 25.48 9.22
CA HIS A 492 6.02 26.44 8.31
C HIS A 492 6.85 26.63 7.02
N GLY A 493 8.14 26.34 7.04
CA GLY A 493 9.02 26.36 5.88
C GLY A 493 8.52 25.47 4.73
N TRP A 494 7.80 24.39 5.03
CA TRP A 494 7.23 23.50 4.04
C TRP A 494 6.23 24.19 3.10
N PHE A 495 5.49 25.18 3.57
CA PHE A 495 4.50 25.95 2.78
C PHE A 495 5.08 27.16 2.06
N THR A 496 6.37 27.47 2.24
CA THR A 496 6.98 28.70 1.72
C THR A 496 7.49 28.49 0.28
N ASN A 497 7.03 29.34 -0.65
CA ASN A 497 7.54 29.35 -2.02
C ASN A 497 8.78 30.27 -2.14
N ASP A 498 9.51 30.14 -3.26
CA ASP A 498 10.66 30.98 -3.61
C ASP A 498 11.78 31.02 -2.54
N VAL A 499 12.01 29.90 -1.85
CA VAL A 499 13.02 29.77 -0.78
C VAL A 499 14.44 29.94 -1.33
N LYS A 500 15.27 30.67 -0.60
CA LYS A 500 16.68 30.91 -0.96
C LYS A 500 17.61 30.46 0.15
N LEU A 501 18.72 29.86 -0.25
CA LEU A 501 19.82 29.61 0.66
C LEU A 501 20.42 30.94 1.13
N ILE A 502 20.78 30.97 2.41
CA ILE A 502 21.51 32.12 2.95
C ILE A 502 23.00 32.01 2.54
N ASP A 503 23.58 33.13 2.09
CA ASP A 503 25.01 33.19 1.76
C ASP A 503 25.85 32.91 3.03
N PRO A 504 26.65 31.82 3.04
CA PRO A 504 27.46 31.45 4.20
C PRO A 504 28.36 32.59 4.72
N ALA A 505 28.85 33.48 3.84
CA ALA A 505 29.69 34.62 4.22
C ALA A 505 28.97 35.60 5.14
N THR A 506 27.65 35.73 5.02
CA THR A 506 26.83 36.61 5.88
C THR A 506 26.59 36.05 7.26
N GLU A 507 26.71 34.74 7.43
CA GLU A 507 26.45 34.03 8.69
C GLU A 507 27.68 33.87 9.58
N MET A 508 28.90 34.17 9.07
CA MET A 508 30.18 33.93 9.80
C MET A 508 30.24 34.63 11.15
N ALA A 509 29.63 35.80 11.31
CA ALA A 509 29.58 36.48 12.61
C ALA A 509 28.81 35.68 13.66
N GLY A 510 27.69 35.02 13.24
CA GLY A 510 26.88 34.10 14.06
C GLY A 510 27.69 32.83 14.41
N VAL A 511 28.40 32.27 13.43
CA VAL A 511 29.28 31.10 13.59
C VAL A 511 30.35 31.36 14.63
N HIS A 512 31.11 32.49 14.51
CA HIS A 512 32.13 32.88 15.48
C HIS A 512 31.56 33.10 16.89
N ALA A 513 30.37 33.74 16.99
CA ALA A 513 29.71 33.95 18.28
C ALA A 513 29.30 32.63 18.93
N ALA A 514 28.79 31.67 18.13
CA ALA A 514 28.42 30.34 18.60
C ALA A 514 29.63 29.52 19.09
N ALA A 515 30.77 29.56 18.35
CA ALA A 515 32.00 28.93 18.77
C ALA A 515 32.55 29.55 20.08
N ALA A 516 32.52 30.88 20.21
CA ALA A 516 32.90 31.58 21.43
C ALA A 516 31.97 31.21 22.63
N LEU A 517 30.72 30.87 22.36
CA LEU A 517 29.77 30.40 23.37
C LEU A 517 30.07 28.94 23.75
N ALA A 518 30.34 28.06 22.81
CA ALA A 518 30.75 26.67 23.03
C ALA A 518 31.97 26.60 23.97
N LYS A 519 32.96 27.44 23.74
CA LYS A 519 34.18 27.51 24.57
C LYS A 519 33.93 27.80 26.05
N LYS A 520 32.73 28.32 26.41
CA LYS A 520 32.35 28.63 27.79
C LYS A 520 31.55 27.50 28.44
N ALA A 521 31.29 26.42 27.72
CA ALA A 521 30.48 25.31 28.18
C ALA A 521 31.33 24.07 28.50
N ASP A 522 30.81 23.20 29.34
CA ASP A 522 31.42 21.91 29.66
C ASP A 522 31.19 20.90 28.51
N VAL A 523 30.12 21.11 27.73
CA VAL A 523 29.74 20.32 26.56
C VAL A 523 28.95 21.19 25.58
N ALA A 524 29.14 20.98 24.28
CA ALA A 524 28.32 21.54 23.21
C ALA A 524 27.41 20.46 22.59
N ILE A 525 26.18 20.82 22.38
CA ILE A 525 25.22 20.02 21.61
C ILE A 525 24.87 20.81 20.36
N LEU A 526 25.32 20.31 19.21
CA LEU A 526 25.05 20.91 17.91
C LEU A 526 23.83 20.23 17.30
N VAL A 527 22.83 21.02 16.88
CA VAL A 527 21.62 20.54 16.20
C VAL A 527 21.60 21.11 14.79
N VAL A 528 21.99 20.29 13.83
CA VAL A 528 22.19 20.65 12.43
C VAL A 528 21.48 19.66 11.50
N GLY A 529 21.43 19.98 10.20
CA GLY A 529 20.83 19.11 9.19
C GLY A 529 20.07 19.87 8.12
N GLU A 530 18.84 19.50 7.89
CA GLU A 530 17.90 20.12 6.96
C GLU A 530 16.69 20.71 7.68
N ASN A 531 15.86 21.41 6.95
CA ASN A 531 14.54 21.84 7.39
C ASN A 531 13.50 21.58 6.31
N GLU A 532 12.26 21.79 6.62
CA GLU A 532 11.11 21.50 5.76
C GLU A 532 11.05 22.33 4.48
N SER A 533 11.86 23.39 4.36
CA SER A 533 11.98 24.16 3.13
C SER A 533 12.99 23.59 2.13
N THR A 534 13.83 22.65 2.59
CA THR A 534 14.90 22.04 1.76
C THR A 534 14.72 20.53 1.55
N ASN A 535 13.78 19.92 2.28
CA ASN A 535 13.41 18.52 2.16
C ASN A 535 11.87 18.45 2.10
N ARG A 536 11.32 18.33 0.90
CA ARG A 536 9.88 18.39 0.64
C ARG A 536 9.56 18.00 -0.80
N GLU A 537 8.28 17.83 -1.09
CA GLU A 537 7.80 17.62 -2.47
C GLU A 537 8.03 18.86 -3.34
N ALA A 538 8.67 18.66 -4.50
CA ALA A 538 8.87 19.70 -5.50
C ALA A 538 7.68 19.68 -6.48
N TRP A 539 6.59 20.40 -6.17
CA TRP A 539 5.37 20.43 -7.00
C TRP A 539 5.27 21.59 -7.99
N ALA A 540 6.18 22.58 -7.92
CA ALA A 540 6.21 23.74 -8.81
C ALA A 540 7.64 24.30 -8.94
N GLU A 541 7.89 25.08 -10.00
CA GLU A 541 9.19 25.73 -10.24
C GLU A 541 9.66 26.61 -9.07
N ASN A 542 8.74 27.19 -8.32
CA ASN A 542 9.02 28.01 -7.14
C ASN A 542 8.83 27.25 -5.80
N HIS A 543 8.63 25.92 -5.84
CA HIS A 543 8.47 25.09 -4.65
C HIS A 543 9.29 23.80 -4.81
N LEU A 544 10.61 23.93 -4.72
CA LEU A 544 11.58 22.87 -4.92
C LEU A 544 11.97 22.21 -3.59
N GLY A 545 12.39 20.95 -3.63
CA GLY A 545 12.84 20.17 -2.47
C GLY A 545 13.92 19.14 -2.82
N ASP A 546 14.11 18.86 -4.11
CA ASP A 546 15.16 17.98 -4.61
C ASP A 546 16.51 18.70 -4.57
N ARG A 547 17.58 17.93 -4.37
CA ARG A 547 18.93 18.49 -4.18
C ARG A 547 19.96 17.79 -5.05
N ASP A 548 20.91 18.55 -5.56
CA ASP A 548 22.08 18.08 -6.31
C ASP A 548 23.31 17.79 -5.42
N SER A 549 23.21 18.09 -4.11
CA SER A 549 24.21 17.77 -3.10
C SER A 549 23.57 17.21 -1.83
N LEU A 550 24.28 16.32 -1.15
CA LEU A 550 23.90 15.76 0.15
C LEU A 550 24.68 16.38 1.31
N ASP A 551 25.46 17.41 1.05
CA ASP A 551 26.22 18.12 2.09
C ASP A 551 25.31 18.99 2.97
N LEU A 552 25.77 19.36 4.16
CA LEU A 552 25.10 20.35 5.00
C LEU A 552 25.01 21.68 4.26
N LEU A 553 23.83 22.28 4.26
CA LEU A 553 23.54 23.53 3.57
C LEU A 553 24.02 24.76 4.35
N GLY A 554 24.31 25.85 3.62
CA GLY A 554 24.72 27.14 4.20
C GLY A 554 26.01 27.04 4.98
N ALA A 555 26.12 27.78 6.08
CA ALA A 555 27.31 27.86 6.92
C ALA A 555 27.39 26.78 8.02
N GLN A 556 26.58 25.70 7.90
CA GLN A 556 26.55 24.65 8.96
C GLN A 556 27.86 23.88 9.06
N HIS A 557 28.55 23.64 7.93
CA HIS A 557 29.86 22.99 7.95
C HIS A 557 30.88 23.78 8.76
N GLU A 558 30.98 25.08 8.51
CA GLU A 558 31.86 26.03 9.24
C GLU A 558 31.48 26.12 10.72
N LEU A 559 30.16 26.13 11.00
CA LEU A 559 29.68 26.12 12.40
C LEU A 559 30.16 24.89 13.17
N VAL A 560 30.01 23.70 12.59
CA VAL A 560 30.47 22.44 13.22
C VAL A 560 31.97 22.48 13.39
N LYS A 561 32.71 22.87 12.35
CA LYS A 561 34.18 22.94 12.38
C LYS A 561 34.69 23.87 13.48
N GLU A 562 34.20 25.10 13.51
CA GLU A 562 34.66 26.08 14.52
C GLU A 562 34.30 25.69 15.94
N VAL A 563 33.15 25.07 16.16
CA VAL A 563 32.78 24.55 17.49
C VAL A 563 33.68 23.39 17.90
N VAL A 564 33.95 22.43 17.02
CA VAL A 564 34.89 21.32 17.28
C VAL A 564 36.29 21.82 17.58
N GLU A 565 36.81 22.83 16.84
CA GLU A 565 38.11 23.44 17.02
C GLU A 565 38.25 24.18 18.36
N THR A 566 37.17 24.50 19.08
CA THR A 566 37.25 25.02 20.45
C THR A 566 37.83 24.03 21.47
N GLY A 567 37.82 22.74 21.12
CA GLY A 567 38.16 21.62 22.00
C GLY A 567 37.08 21.27 23.04
N THR A 568 35.91 21.89 23.01
CA THR A 568 34.78 21.54 23.87
C THR A 568 34.21 20.20 23.45
N PRO A 569 33.99 19.24 24.38
CA PRO A 569 33.34 17.98 24.04
C PRO A 569 32.03 18.25 23.30
N THR A 570 31.87 17.70 22.11
CA THR A 570 30.78 18.02 21.20
C THR A 570 29.91 16.79 20.86
N VAL A 571 28.64 16.96 20.98
CA VAL A 571 27.60 16.02 20.51
C VAL A 571 26.92 16.66 19.30
N VAL A 572 26.77 15.93 18.19
CA VAL A 572 25.94 16.34 17.05
C VAL A 572 24.64 15.53 17.07
N LEU A 573 23.53 16.22 16.99
CA LEU A 573 22.21 15.67 16.69
C LEU A 573 21.80 16.16 15.31
N LEU A 574 21.61 15.23 14.38
CA LEU A 574 21.13 15.51 13.04
C LEU A 574 19.60 15.52 13.03
N ILE A 575 19.01 16.54 12.40
CA ILE A 575 17.57 16.68 12.14
C ILE A 575 17.42 16.91 10.64
N ASN A 576 16.96 15.90 9.91
CA ASN A 576 16.90 15.89 8.44
C ASN A 576 15.94 14.83 7.93
N GLY A 577 15.55 14.94 6.65
CA GLY A 577 14.64 14.01 6.01
C GLY A 577 15.31 13.06 5.01
N ARG A 578 16.63 13.09 4.88
CA ARG A 578 17.42 12.22 3.99
C ARG A 578 18.80 11.96 4.58
N PRO A 579 19.52 10.88 4.21
CA PRO A 579 20.90 10.70 4.63
C PRO A 579 21.79 11.80 4.03
N LEU A 580 22.61 12.43 4.88
CA LEU A 580 23.52 13.51 4.51
C LEU A 580 24.96 13.00 4.44
N SER A 581 25.76 13.61 3.56
CA SER A 581 27.20 13.35 3.45
C SER A 581 27.97 14.09 4.55
N ILE A 582 28.00 13.50 5.75
CA ILE A 582 28.53 14.11 6.97
C ILE A 582 29.99 13.69 7.28
N ASN A 583 30.84 13.60 6.25
CA ASN A 583 32.21 13.08 6.40
C ASN A 583 33.01 13.76 7.53
N TYR A 584 33.07 15.12 7.56
CA TYR A 584 33.79 15.87 8.58
C TYR A 584 33.23 15.56 9.99
N ILE A 585 31.91 15.52 10.15
CA ILE A 585 31.26 15.19 11.43
C ILE A 585 31.64 13.77 11.86
N SER A 586 31.52 12.80 10.95
CA SER A 586 31.85 11.39 11.20
C SER A 586 33.33 11.23 11.66
N GLU A 587 34.25 12.00 11.09
CA GLU A 587 35.66 11.92 11.40
C GLU A 587 36.01 12.62 12.71
N HIS A 588 35.50 13.82 12.96
CA HIS A 588 36.00 14.74 13.99
C HIS A 588 35.12 14.85 15.24
N VAL A 589 33.81 14.54 15.14
CA VAL A 589 32.88 14.64 16.27
C VAL A 589 32.87 13.33 17.06
N PRO A 590 33.01 13.36 18.40
CA PRO A 590 33.06 12.14 19.20
C PRO A 590 31.73 11.44 19.44
N ALA A 591 30.57 12.15 19.33
CA ALA A 591 29.26 11.56 19.52
C ALA A 591 28.27 12.14 18.52
N ILE A 592 27.55 11.24 17.79
CA ILE A 592 26.66 11.59 16.70
C ILE A 592 25.37 10.81 16.87
N LEU A 593 24.25 11.51 16.86
CA LEU A 593 22.90 10.98 16.86
C LEU A 593 22.19 11.38 15.56
N GLU A 594 21.49 10.45 14.93
CA GLU A 594 20.55 10.71 13.86
C GLU A 594 19.14 10.72 14.44
N GLY A 595 18.44 11.81 14.29
CA GLY A 595 17.08 11.98 14.81
C GLY A 595 16.02 11.93 13.73
N TRP A 596 16.34 12.15 12.46
CA TRP A 596 15.36 12.42 11.42
C TRP A 596 14.42 13.56 11.85
N TYR A 597 13.19 13.60 11.37
CA TYR A 597 12.14 14.46 11.94
C TYR A 597 11.38 13.69 13.02
N LEU A 598 11.60 14.08 14.28
CA LEU A 598 11.14 13.35 15.47
C LEU A 598 9.66 13.60 15.85
N GLY A 599 8.95 14.48 15.11
CA GLY A 599 7.58 14.86 15.47
C GLY A 599 7.51 15.76 16.70
N GLN A 600 6.29 15.90 17.23
CA GLN A 600 5.98 16.90 18.29
C GLN A 600 6.75 16.72 19.60
N GLU A 601 7.14 15.51 19.97
CA GLU A 601 7.84 15.19 21.21
C GLU A 601 9.38 15.09 21.01
N GLY A 602 9.88 15.55 19.87
CA GLY A 602 11.30 15.41 19.49
C GLY A 602 12.27 15.97 20.51
N GLY A 603 11.97 17.11 21.12
CA GLY A 603 12.83 17.71 22.14
C GLY A 603 12.93 16.87 23.41
N THR A 604 11.81 16.35 23.90
CA THR A 604 11.77 15.46 25.08
C THR A 604 12.50 14.16 24.78
N ALA A 605 12.27 13.57 23.60
CA ALA A 605 12.92 12.31 23.19
C ALA A 605 14.44 12.45 23.05
N ALA A 606 14.90 13.48 22.35
CA ALA A 606 16.33 13.75 22.20
C ALA A 606 17.03 13.97 23.55
N ALA A 607 16.43 14.76 24.45
CA ALA A 607 16.99 14.97 25.78
C ALA A 607 17.05 13.65 26.57
N ASN A 608 16.02 12.81 26.56
CA ASN A 608 16.01 11.53 27.25
C ASN A 608 17.11 10.59 26.76
N VAL A 609 17.38 10.58 25.44
CA VAL A 609 18.50 9.80 24.86
C VAL A 609 19.84 10.41 25.26
N ILE A 610 20.05 11.70 25.05
CA ILE A 610 21.32 12.39 25.35
C ILE A 610 21.74 12.20 26.80
N PHE A 611 20.80 12.25 27.74
CA PHE A 611 21.08 12.10 29.19
C PHE A 611 20.90 10.65 29.71
N GLY A 612 20.57 9.69 28.84
CA GLY A 612 20.59 8.26 29.16
C GLY A 612 19.38 7.76 29.96
N ASP A 613 18.27 8.50 29.97
CA ASP A 613 17.00 8.02 30.47
C ASP A 613 16.45 6.94 29.54
N VAL A 614 16.77 7.04 28.26
CA VAL A 614 16.50 6.03 27.24
C VAL A 614 17.82 5.61 26.60
N ASN A 615 18.02 4.30 26.40
CA ASN A 615 19.13 3.77 25.65
C ASN A 615 18.74 3.72 24.16
N PRO A 616 19.48 4.37 23.23
CA PRO A 616 19.14 4.34 21.81
C PRO A 616 19.20 2.92 21.27
N GLY A 617 18.20 2.55 20.49
CA GLY A 617 18.05 1.25 19.87
C GLY A 617 17.59 1.33 18.40
N GLY A 618 17.58 2.53 17.83
CA GLY A 618 17.26 2.76 16.43
C GLY A 618 18.35 2.19 15.51
N LYS A 619 17.94 1.78 14.29
CA LYS A 619 18.81 1.27 13.22
C LYS A 619 18.52 2.02 11.93
N LEU A 620 19.53 2.33 11.13
CA LEU A 620 19.37 3.04 9.86
C LEU A 620 18.51 2.25 8.86
N PRO A 621 17.44 2.81 8.32
CA PRO A 621 16.63 2.18 7.27
C PRO A 621 17.14 2.48 5.86
N ILE A 622 18.21 3.27 5.76
CA ILE A 622 18.82 3.75 4.53
C ILE A 622 20.33 3.95 4.73
N THR A 623 21.09 3.65 3.70
CA THR A 623 22.55 3.80 3.64
C THR A 623 22.93 5.28 3.61
N PHE A 624 24.00 5.66 4.34
CA PHE A 624 24.59 7.00 4.30
C PHE A 624 25.77 7.02 3.34
N PRO A 625 25.71 7.77 2.22
CA PRO A 625 26.78 7.87 1.25
C PRO A 625 27.83 8.90 1.68
N HIS A 626 29.08 8.75 1.21
CA HIS A 626 30.11 9.77 1.39
C HIS A 626 29.89 11.03 0.56
N SER A 627 29.22 10.86 -0.59
CA SER A 627 28.95 11.95 -1.52
C SER A 627 27.80 11.61 -2.46
N VAL A 628 27.24 12.61 -3.11
CA VAL A 628 26.27 12.42 -4.20
C VAL A 628 26.86 11.61 -5.37
N GLY A 629 28.18 11.60 -5.53
CA GLY A 629 28.86 10.81 -6.56
C GLY A 629 28.87 9.30 -6.31
N ASP A 630 28.53 8.85 -5.11
CA ASP A 630 28.43 7.41 -4.79
C ASP A 630 27.10 6.80 -5.24
N LEU A 631 26.11 7.64 -5.50
CA LEU A 631 24.77 7.17 -5.86
C LEU A 631 24.72 6.44 -7.21
N PRO A 632 23.94 5.39 -7.34
CA PRO A 632 23.11 4.77 -6.29
C PRO A 632 23.94 3.96 -5.30
N ASP A 633 23.75 4.21 -3.99
CA ASP A 633 24.44 3.52 -2.90
C ASP A 633 23.42 2.88 -1.94
N TYR A 634 23.19 1.60 -2.08
CA TYR A 634 22.30 0.80 -1.23
C TYR A 634 22.88 -0.58 -0.96
N TYR A 635 22.57 -1.17 0.18
CA TYR A 635 23.24 -2.36 0.70
C TYR A 635 23.06 -3.61 -0.18
N ASN A 636 21.88 -3.79 -0.83
CA ASN A 636 21.54 -4.99 -1.61
C ASN A 636 21.91 -4.87 -3.10
N HIS A 637 23.03 -4.23 -3.40
CA HIS A 637 23.52 -4.07 -4.76
C HIS A 637 23.93 -5.41 -5.40
N LYS A 638 24.04 -5.43 -6.73
CA LYS A 638 24.58 -6.61 -7.45
C LYS A 638 26.11 -6.74 -7.26
N PRO A 639 26.68 -7.95 -7.27
CA PRO A 639 28.14 -8.14 -7.07
C PRO A 639 29.02 -7.37 -8.05
N SER A 640 28.55 -7.17 -9.29
CA SER A 640 29.26 -6.37 -10.30
C SER A 640 29.43 -4.89 -9.96
N ALA A 641 28.62 -4.36 -9.03
CA ALA A 641 28.69 -2.98 -8.56
C ALA A 641 29.75 -2.76 -7.44
N ASN A 642 30.70 -3.67 -7.24
CA ASN A 642 31.62 -3.68 -6.09
C ASN A 642 33.01 -3.05 -6.37
N ARG A 643 33.14 -2.17 -7.36
CA ARG A 643 34.40 -1.47 -7.63
C ARG A 643 34.34 -0.04 -7.11
N SER A 644 35.39 0.38 -6.37
CA SER A 644 35.54 1.77 -5.92
C SER A 644 35.89 2.70 -7.08
N TYR A 645 35.59 3.99 -6.91
CA TYR A 645 36.15 5.05 -7.73
C TYR A 645 37.66 5.25 -7.42
N ALA A 646 38.39 5.91 -8.33
CA ALA A 646 39.85 6.06 -8.25
C ALA A 646 40.34 6.65 -6.93
N PHE A 647 39.59 7.55 -6.31
CA PHE A 647 39.94 8.23 -5.05
C PHE A 647 38.85 8.11 -3.98
N GLY A 648 37.96 7.12 -4.14
CA GLY A 648 36.83 6.88 -3.25
C GLY A 648 36.84 5.50 -2.62
N THR A 649 35.82 5.18 -1.89
CA THR A 649 35.54 3.86 -1.30
C THR A 649 34.15 3.42 -1.68
N ARG A 650 33.92 2.10 -1.72
CA ARG A 650 32.55 1.53 -1.88
C ARG A 650 31.90 1.20 -0.53
N LYS A 651 32.66 1.34 0.56
CA LYS A 651 32.08 1.24 1.89
C LYS A 651 31.26 2.49 2.12
N PRO A 652 29.98 2.39 2.49
CA PRO A 652 29.20 3.57 2.84
C PRO A 652 29.75 4.25 4.09
N LEU A 653 29.37 5.49 4.30
CA LEU A 653 29.72 6.23 5.52
C LEU A 653 29.09 5.55 6.74
N TYR A 654 27.80 5.17 6.65
CA TYR A 654 27.12 4.28 7.58
C TYR A 654 26.24 3.30 6.81
N PRO A 655 26.35 1.99 7.08
CA PRO A 655 25.62 0.98 6.32
C PRO A 655 24.14 0.84 6.77
N PHE A 656 23.33 0.30 5.90
CA PHE A 656 21.96 -0.10 6.22
C PHE A 656 21.91 -1.01 7.45
N GLY A 657 20.91 -0.82 8.31
CA GLY A 657 20.72 -1.57 9.55
C GLY A 657 21.64 -1.15 10.70
N PHE A 658 22.57 -0.22 10.49
CA PHE A 658 23.54 0.22 11.50
C PHE A 658 22.88 1.06 12.59
N GLY A 659 23.35 0.89 13.82
CA GLY A 659 23.03 1.71 14.98
C GLY A 659 23.68 1.15 16.23
N LEU A 660 24.33 2.01 17.03
CA LEU A 660 24.99 1.68 18.28
C LEU A 660 24.00 1.78 19.46
N SER A 661 24.44 1.29 20.62
CA SER A 661 23.70 1.36 21.87
C SER A 661 24.64 1.82 23.01
N TYR A 662 24.08 2.28 24.12
CA TYR A 662 24.85 2.53 25.36
C TYR A 662 25.23 1.24 26.08
N THR A 663 24.84 0.09 25.55
CA THR A 663 25.25 -1.25 25.97
C THR A 663 25.89 -1.98 24.80
N SER A 664 26.31 -3.22 24.99
CA SER A 664 26.91 -4.04 23.94
C SER A 664 26.20 -5.38 23.83
N PHE A 665 26.17 -5.93 22.63
CA PHE A 665 25.56 -7.22 22.37
C PHE A 665 26.54 -8.15 21.67
N SER A 666 26.41 -9.44 21.92
CA SER A 666 27.17 -10.48 21.22
C SER A 666 26.22 -11.48 20.55
N PHE A 667 26.58 -11.87 19.35
CA PHE A 667 25.89 -12.89 18.57
C PHE A 667 26.71 -14.17 18.59
N SER A 668 26.10 -15.31 18.94
CA SER A 668 26.79 -16.60 19.08
C SER A 668 25.86 -17.76 18.70
N ASN A 669 26.43 -18.97 18.57
CA ASN A 669 25.68 -20.21 18.32
C ASN A 669 24.72 -20.11 17.13
N LEU A 670 25.17 -19.54 16.00
CA LEU A 670 24.40 -19.54 14.76
C LEU A 670 24.24 -20.98 14.27
N ARG A 671 23.01 -21.40 14.00
CA ARG A 671 22.66 -22.74 13.53
C ARG A 671 21.44 -22.72 12.61
N VAL A 672 21.35 -23.69 11.71
CA VAL A 672 20.21 -23.89 10.81
C VAL A 672 19.75 -25.34 10.90
N GLU A 673 18.45 -25.55 11.04
CA GLU A 673 17.83 -26.88 11.22
C GLU A 673 16.53 -26.98 10.42
N PRO A 674 16.43 -27.96 9.49
CA PRO A 674 17.52 -28.79 8.96
C PRO A 674 18.49 -27.96 8.10
N SER A 675 19.75 -28.41 7.99
CA SER A 675 20.76 -27.77 7.14
C SER A 675 20.60 -28.09 5.65
N GLN A 676 19.69 -29.00 5.33
CA GLN A 676 19.31 -29.38 3.96
C GLN A 676 17.79 -29.45 3.86
N ILE A 677 17.24 -28.82 2.81
CA ILE A 677 15.80 -28.83 2.49
C ILE A 677 15.63 -29.11 1.01
N THR A 678 14.42 -29.51 0.61
CA THR A 678 14.00 -29.46 -0.81
C THR A 678 13.59 -28.03 -1.17
N ASN A 679 13.44 -27.71 -2.43
CA ASN A 679 13.05 -26.37 -2.91
C ASN A 679 11.68 -25.87 -2.41
N GLY A 680 10.77 -26.77 -1.97
CA GLY A 680 9.52 -26.42 -1.28
C GLY A 680 9.59 -26.54 0.25
N GLY A 681 10.76 -26.89 0.80
CA GLY A 681 10.94 -27.08 2.24
C GLY A 681 11.15 -25.78 3.02
N THR A 682 11.12 -25.91 4.35
CA THR A 682 11.40 -24.81 5.29
C THR A 682 12.54 -25.20 6.23
N ALA A 683 13.31 -24.22 6.65
CA ALA A 683 14.33 -24.37 7.69
C ALA A 683 14.16 -23.31 8.77
N LYS A 684 14.68 -23.58 9.96
CA LYS A 684 14.80 -22.59 11.02
C LYS A 684 16.25 -22.19 11.18
N VAL A 685 16.54 -20.92 11.12
CA VAL A 685 17.86 -20.37 11.47
C VAL A 685 17.76 -19.64 12.79
N SER A 686 18.70 -19.87 13.68
CA SER A 686 18.67 -19.28 15.01
C SER A 686 20.06 -18.83 15.48
N VAL A 687 20.06 -17.79 16.30
CA VAL A 687 21.25 -17.19 16.90
C VAL A 687 20.99 -16.84 18.37
N ASP A 688 21.98 -17.00 19.22
CA ASP A 688 21.93 -16.52 20.59
C ASP A 688 22.45 -15.08 20.65
N VAL A 689 21.63 -14.15 21.14
CA VAL A 689 21.98 -12.74 21.36
C VAL A 689 22.08 -12.52 22.86
N THR A 690 23.22 -11.99 23.31
CA THR A 690 23.49 -11.70 24.73
C THR A 690 23.84 -10.24 24.93
N ASN A 691 23.20 -9.56 25.86
CA ASN A 691 23.61 -8.24 26.30
C ASN A 691 24.83 -8.38 27.21
N THR A 692 26.00 -8.00 26.69
CA THR A 692 27.31 -8.10 27.36
C THR A 692 27.71 -6.84 28.14
N GLY A 693 26.87 -5.80 28.03
CA GLY A 693 27.13 -4.53 28.73
C GLY A 693 26.40 -4.42 30.07
N THR A 694 26.30 -3.19 30.58
CA THR A 694 25.82 -2.89 31.94
C THR A 694 24.45 -2.22 31.99
N ARG A 695 23.83 -1.96 30.83
CA ARG A 695 22.50 -1.32 30.70
C ARG A 695 21.52 -2.24 29.94
N GLU A 696 20.26 -2.15 30.29
CA GLU A 696 19.20 -2.73 29.47
C GLU A 696 19.15 -1.99 28.13
N GLY A 697 18.93 -2.73 27.04
CA GLY A 697 18.87 -2.13 25.71
C GLY A 697 18.17 -3.02 24.71
N ASP A 698 17.80 -2.39 23.60
CA ASP A 698 17.22 -3.06 22.44
C ASP A 698 18.28 -3.40 21.40
N GLU A 699 18.14 -4.57 20.78
CA GLU A 699 18.93 -4.99 19.62
C GLU A 699 17.98 -5.50 18.54
N VAL A 700 18.42 -5.40 17.27
CA VAL A 700 17.67 -5.87 16.10
C VAL A 700 18.51 -6.88 15.32
N PRO A 701 18.43 -8.18 15.65
CA PRO A 701 18.96 -9.22 14.78
C PRO A 701 18.25 -9.20 13.43
N GLN A 702 19.04 -9.14 12.35
CA GLN A 702 18.63 -8.99 10.96
C GLN A 702 19.06 -10.25 10.21
N LEU A 703 18.14 -10.92 9.52
CA LEU A 703 18.41 -12.08 8.66
C LEU A 703 18.53 -11.64 7.21
N TYR A 704 19.69 -11.87 6.63
CA TYR A 704 19.93 -11.68 5.21
C TYR A 704 20.15 -13.03 4.51
N VAL A 705 19.82 -13.08 3.22
CA VAL A 705 19.96 -14.27 2.36
C VAL A 705 20.75 -13.91 1.11
N HIS A 706 21.66 -14.79 0.69
CA HIS A 706 22.37 -14.75 -0.57
C HIS A 706 22.46 -16.15 -1.19
N GLU A 707 22.11 -16.27 -2.46
CA GLU A 707 22.34 -17.47 -3.24
C GLU A 707 23.71 -17.40 -3.92
N LYS A 708 24.60 -18.37 -3.63
CA LYS A 708 25.99 -18.33 -4.10
C LYS A 708 26.15 -18.45 -5.61
N VAL A 709 25.28 -19.23 -6.26
CA VAL A 709 25.28 -19.42 -7.70
C VAL A 709 23.83 -19.49 -8.19
N ALA A 710 23.42 -18.56 -8.99
CA ALA A 710 22.06 -18.44 -9.50
C ALA A 710 22.08 -18.23 -11.03
N PRO A 711 21.01 -18.60 -11.78
CA PRO A 711 20.92 -18.41 -13.22
C PRO A 711 20.87 -16.94 -13.64
N VAL A 712 20.51 -16.03 -12.71
CA VAL A 712 20.60 -14.59 -12.87
C VAL A 712 21.37 -13.99 -11.70
N THR A 713 21.97 -12.81 -11.90
CA THR A 713 22.77 -12.16 -10.83
C THR A 713 21.91 -11.87 -9.61
N TRP A 714 22.21 -12.52 -8.49
CA TRP A 714 21.59 -12.26 -7.17
C TRP A 714 22.24 -11.05 -6.49
N PRO A 715 21.53 -10.27 -5.65
CA PRO A 715 22.15 -9.26 -4.79
C PRO A 715 23.19 -9.87 -3.82
N VAL A 716 24.18 -9.09 -3.42
CA VAL A 716 25.19 -9.54 -2.42
C VAL A 716 24.56 -10.02 -1.12
N MET A 717 23.40 -9.49 -0.76
CA MET A 717 22.53 -9.93 0.33
C MET A 717 21.15 -9.29 0.16
N ARG A 718 20.13 -9.89 0.75
CA ARG A 718 18.74 -9.39 0.76
C ARG A 718 18.15 -9.64 2.13
N LEU A 719 17.64 -8.59 2.80
CA LEU A 719 16.95 -8.71 4.08
C LEU A 719 15.66 -9.54 3.90
N GLU A 720 15.48 -10.56 4.73
CA GLU A 720 14.34 -11.49 4.67
C GLU A 720 13.60 -11.61 5.99
N ASP A 721 14.20 -11.15 7.10
CA ASP A 721 13.52 -11.08 8.39
C ASP A 721 14.30 -10.22 9.38
N PHE A 722 13.62 -9.78 10.45
CA PHE A 722 14.22 -9.11 11.59
C PHE A 722 13.33 -9.23 12.83
N GLN A 723 13.93 -9.05 14.01
CA GLN A 723 13.19 -9.00 15.27
C GLN A 723 13.81 -7.94 16.18
N ARG A 724 13.00 -7.02 16.72
CA ARG A 724 13.44 -6.13 17.79
C ARG A 724 13.31 -6.86 19.13
N ILE A 725 14.39 -6.94 19.89
CA ILE A 725 14.41 -7.61 21.18
C ILE A 725 15.01 -6.71 22.25
N ARG A 726 14.44 -6.75 23.46
CA ARG A 726 14.97 -6.04 24.64
C ARG A 726 15.64 -7.04 25.58
N LEU A 727 16.85 -6.70 26.04
CA LEU A 727 17.66 -7.55 26.90
C LEU A 727 18.23 -6.77 28.09
N LYS A 728 18.11 -7.32 29.30
CA LYS A 728 18.77 -6.83 30.50
C LYS A 728 20.26 -7.18 30.48
N PRO A 729 21.11 -6.49 31.28
CA PRO A 729 22.53 -6.85 31.44
C PRO A 729 22.72 -8.35 31.76
N GLY A 730 23.54 -9.03 30.97
CA GLY A 730 23.80 -10.47 31.07
C GLY A 730 22.69 -11.37 30.54
N GLU A 731 21.56 -10.83 30.13
CA GLU A 731 20.47 -11.62 29.57
C GLU A 731 20.82 -12.14 28.17
N LYS A 732 20.48 -13.42 27.94
CA LYS A 732 20.64 -14.09 26.65
C LYS A 732 19.25 -14.55 26.13
N LYS A 733 19.00 -14.29 24.84
CA LYS A 733 17.81 -14.76 24.13
C LYS A 733 18.21 -15.45 22.85
N THR A 734 17.64 -16.60 22.57
CA THR A 734 17.73 -17.23 21.26
C THR A 734 16.68 -16.58 20.36
N VAL A 735 17.11 -16.00 19.25
CA VAL A 735 16.28 -15.47 18.19
C VAL A 735 16.20 -16.49 17.08
N GLU A 736 15.00 -16.73 16.57
CA GLU A 736 14.71 -17.77 15.59
C GLU A 736 13.93 -17.15 14.41
N PHE A 737 14.36 -17.44 13.20
CA PHE A 737 13.70 -17.06 11.95
C PHE A 737 13.32 -18.29 11.15
N THR A 738 12.16 -18.26 10.52
CA THR A 738 11.73 -19.30 9.60
C THR A 738 12.12 -18.91 8.18
N VAL A 739 12.94 -19.72 7.55
CA VAL A 739 13.31 -19.59 6.13
C VAL A 739 12.31 -20.40 5.32
N THR A 740 11.43 -19.69 4.61
CA THR A 740 10.41 -20.27 3.73
C THR A 740 10.88 -20.25 2.26
N PRO A 741 10.24 -20.99 1.34
CA PRO A 741 10.55 -20.89 -0.08
C PRO A 741 10.49 -19.47 -0.63
N ASP A 742 9.54 -18.64 -0.18
CA ASP A 742 9.43 -17.25 -0.62
C ASP A 742 10.69 -16.43 -0.32
N LYS A 743 11.32 -16.65 0.83
CA LYS A 743 12.57 -15.97 1.23
C LYS A 743 13.80 -16.41 0.42
N LEU A 744 13.72 -17.58 -0.22
CA LEU A 744 14.76 -18.14 -1.09
C LEU A 744 14.48 -17.93 -2.57
N SER A 745 13.29 -17.43 -2.92
CA SER A 745 12.84 -17.33 -4.30
C SER A 745 13.45 -16.13 -5.04
N MET A 746 13.56 -16.29 -6.36
CA MET A 746 13.99 -15.26 -7.31
C MET A 746 13.17 -15.37 -8.59
N LEU A 747 13.30 -14.39 -9.49
CA LEU A 747 12.82 -14.51 -10.86
C LEU A 747 13.93 -15.12 -11.73
N ASP A 748 13.66 -16.26 -12.37
CA ASP A 748 14.59 -16.91 -13.31
C ASP A 748 14.75 -16.12 -14.62
N VAL A 749 15.45 -16.66 -15.61
CA VAL A 749 15.66 -16.00 -16.91
C VAL A 749 14.37 -15.73 -17.67
N ASP A 750 13.33 -16.53 -17.42
CA ASP A 750 12.01 -16.43 -18.05
C ASP A 750 10.99 -15.67 -17.21
N MET A 751 11.43 -15.03 -16.12
CA MET A 751 10.58 -14.23 -15.19
C MET A 751 9.62 -15.08 -14.34
N HIS A 752 9.87 -16.37 -14.17
CA HIS A 752 9.14 -17.21 -13.24
C HIS A 752 9.73 -17.11 -11.84
N LYS A 753 8.88 -17.07 -10.82
CA LYS A 753 9.30 -17.11 -9.41
C LYS A 753 9.67 -18.52 -9.02
N VAL A 754 10.97 -18.78 -8.78
CA VAL A 754 11.52 -20.11 -8.50
C VAL A 754 12.42 -20.10 -7.27
N VAL A 755 12.60 -21.27 -6.67
CA VAL A 755 13.66 -21.56 -5.69
C VAL A 755 14.62 -22.54 -6.36
N GLU A 756 15.81 -22.08 -6.70
CA GLU A 756 16.83 -22.92 -7.35
C GLU A 756 17.48 -23.87 -6.34
N PRO A 757 17.84 -25.09 -6.77
CA PRO A 757 18.70 -25.97 -5.98
C PRO A 757 20.12 -25.42 -5.91
N GLY A 758 20.66 -25.27 -4.71
CA GLY A 758 21.98 -24.66 -4.54
C GLY A 758 22.36 -24.42 -3.07
N GLU A 759 23.39 -23.65 -2.88
CA GLU A 759 23.89 -23.21 -1.59
C GLU A 759 23.43 -21.77 -1.30
N PHE A 760 22.71 -21.60 -0.21
CA PHE A 760 22.28 -20.30 0.28
C PHE A 760 23.08 -19.92 1.53
N GLU A 761 23.63 -18.73 1.55
CA GLU A 761 24.23 -18.10 2.70
C GLU A 761 23.13 -17.41 3.52
N LEU A 762 22.88 -17.90 4.74
CA LEU A 762 22.02 -17.25 5.71
C LEU A 762 22.91 -16.45 6.65
N MET A 763 22.74 -15.14 6.64
CA MET A 763 23.59 -14.20 7.37
C MET A 763 22.77 -13.51 8.45
N ILE A 764 23.22 -13.57 9.72
CA ILE A 764 22.54 -12.88 10.83
C ILE A 764 23.52 -11.96 11.55
N GLY A 765 23.09 -10.70 11.76
CA GLY A 765 23.89 -9.71 12.46
C GLY A 765 23.09 -8.48 12.88
N PRO A 766 23.76 -7.49 13.49
CA PRO A 766 23.15 -6.22 13.89
C PRO A 766 23.03 -5.22 12.74
N SER A 767 23.65 -5.48 11.58
CA SER A 767 23.60 -4.61 10.39
C SER A 767 24.01 -5.39 9.14
N SER A 768 23.81 -4.80 7.95
CA SER A 768 24.27 -5.36 6.67
C SER A 768 25.81 -5.50 6.57
N ALA A 769 26.57 -4.73 7.35
CA ALA A 769 28.04 -4.77 7.34
C ALA A 769 28.65 -5.72 8.38
N GLU A 770 27.88 -6.16 9.37
CA GLU A 770 28.36 -7.04 10.44
C GLU A 770 27.42 -8.24 10.59
N THR A 771 27.77 -9.37 9.97
CA THR A 771 26.98 -10.60 9.99
C THR A 771 27.82 -11.83 10.29
N LYS A 772 27.15 -12.88 10.77
CA LYS A 772 27.67 -14.26 10.85
C LYS A 772 26.91 -15.09 9.82
N THR A 773 27.62 -15.93 9.08
CA THR A 773 27.09 -16.73 7.97
C THR A 773 27.01 -18.21 8.30
N ILE A 774 25.94 -18.87 7.87
CA ILE A 774 25.79 -20.32 7.86
C ILE A 774 25.17 -20.75 6.53
N LEU A 775 25.52 -21.96 6.06
CA LEU A 775 25.00 -22.48 4.78
C LEU A 775 23.71 -23.28 4.99
N LEU A 776 22.76 -23.07 4.09
CA LEU A 776 21.59 -23.90 3.88
C LEU A 776 21.71 -24.52 2.48
N HIS A 777 21.57 -25.85 2.38
CA HIS A 777 21.57 -26.55 1.10
C HIS A 777 20.12 -26.80 0.65
N VAL A 778 19.77 -26.30 -0.52
CA VAL A 778 18.49 -26.57 -1.17
C VAL A 778 18.74 -27.66 -2.22
N LEU A 779 18.05 -28.79 -2.04
CA LEU A 779 18.18 -29.96 -2.92
C LEU A 779 17.10 -29.88 -4.01
N GLY A 780 17.49 -30.19 -5.23
CA GLY A 780 16.57 -30.45 -6.32
C GLY A 780 15.72 -31.71 -6.09
N PRO A 781 14.73 -31.97 -6.93
CA PRO A 781 14.02 -33.24 -6.91
C PRO A 781 15.02 -34.40 -7.02
N GLN A 782 14.82 -35.48 -6.27
CA GLN A 782 15.75 -36.61 -6.25
C GLN A 782 16.00 -37.16 -7.67
N GLY A 783 17.19 -36.91 -8.21
CA GLY A 783 17.72 -37.55 -9.41
C GLY A 783 17.87 -36.69 -10.66
N GLU A 784 17.56 -35.40 -10.66
CA GLU A 784 17.78 -34.54 -11.82
C GLU A 784 18.63 -33.30 -11.48
N THR A 785 19.76 -33.19 -12.20
CA THR A 785 20.55 -31.96 -12.31
C THR A 785 19.91 -31.10 -13.42
N GLY A 786 19.02 -30.19 -13.05
CA GLY A 786 18.42 -29.25 -13.98
C GLY A 786 16.93 -29.03 -13.68
N THR A 787 16.57 -27.77 -13.51
CA THR A 787 15.22 -27.16 -13.42
C THR A 787 14.08 -28.13 -13.12
N ALA A 788 13.74 -28.26 -11.81
CA ALA A 788 12.59 -29.03 -11.42
C ALA A 788 11.32 -28.19 -11.41
N PRO A 789 10.23 -28.71 -11.96
CA PRO A 789 8.92 -28.13 -11.70
C PRO A 789 8.58 -28.22 -10.20
N LEU A 790 7.82 -27.26 -9.70
CA LEU A 790 7.29 -27.29 -8.33
C LEU A 790 6.65 -28.65 -8.02
N PRO A 791 6.84 -29.22 -6.80
CA PRO A 791 6.11 -30.44 -6.43
C PRO A 791 4.61 -30.16 -6.48
N PRO A 792 3.84 -31.08 -7.07
CA PRO A 792 2.41 -30.92 -7.12
C PRO A 792 1.82 -30.87 -5.71
N PRO A 793 0.75 -30.12 -5.48
CA PRO A 793 0.00 -30.22 -4.23
C PRO A 793 -0.39 -31.69 -4.01
N PRO A 794 -0.44 -32.19 -2.75
CA PRO A 794 -0.75 -33.58 -2.48
C PRO A 794 -2.03 -33.96 -3.20
N ALA A 795 -1.99 -35.07 -3.94
CA ALA A 795 -3.14 -35.60 -4.66
C ALA A 795 -4.26 -35.88 -3.65
N GLY A 796 -5.16 -34.92 -3.47
CA GLY A 796 -6.42 -35.17 -2.81
C GLY A 796 -7.14 -36.24 -3.61
N SER A 797 -7.78 -37.21 -2.95
CA SER A 797 -8.63 -38.20 -3.59
C SER A 797 -9.89 -37.52 -4.10
N GLN A 798 -9.74 -36.70 -5.17
CA GLN A 798 -10.89 -36.04 -5.80
C GLN A 798 -11.73 -37.11 -6.51
N SER A 799 -13.06 -36.99 -6.32
CA SER A 799 -14.02 -37.82 -7.05
C SER A 799 -13.75 -37.78 -8.55
N ASN A 800 -13.85 -38.90 -9.22
CA ASN A 800 -13.77 -38.95 -10.68
C ASN A 800 -14.95 -38.17 -11.33
N VAL A 801 -16.10 -38.18 -10.69
CA VAL A 801 -17.30 -37.46 -11.15
C VAL A 801 -17.20 -36.02 -10.66
N VAL A 802 -17.19 -35.08 -11.59
CA VAL A 802 -17.08 -33.64 -11.30
C VAL A 802 -18.45 -33.02 -11.12
N SER A 803 -19.36 -33.22 -12.10
CA SER A 803 -20.69 -32.61 -12.12
C SER A 803 -21.71 -33.54 -12.74
N THR A 804 -22.88 -33.63 -12.13
CA THR A 804 -24.05 -34.37 -12.64
C THR A 804 -25.31 -33.49 -12.68
N PHE A 805 -25.26 -32.29 -12.12
CA PHE A 805 -26.37 -31.31 -12.05
C PHE A 805 -27.69 -31.86 -11.49
N ASN A 806 -27.67 -33.01 -10.82
CA ASN A 806 -28.84 -33.74 -10.35
C ASN A 806 -29.58 -33.07 -9.18
N ASP A 807 -28.96 -32.13 -8.52
CA ASP A 807 -29.51 -31.33 -7.42
C ASP A 807 -30.15 -30.01 -7.86
N GLY A 808 -30.17 -29.74 -9.17
CA GLY A 808 -30.77 -28.55 -9.77
C GLY A 808 -29.91 -27.29 -9.63
N LYS A 809 -28.61 -27.44 -9.25
CA LYS A 809 -27.67 -26.33 -9.10
C LYS A 809 -26.50 -26.44 -10.08
N ILE A 810 -25.87 -25.26 -10.37
CA ILE A 810 -24.62 -25.21 -11.10
C ILE A 810 -23.48 -25.49 -10.10
N ASP A 811 -23.44 -26.73 -9.60
CA ASP A 811 -22.46 -27.18 -8.61
C ASP A 811 -21.54 -28.26 -9.20
N ALA A 812 -20.38 -28.41 -8.59
CA ALA A 812 -19.42 -29.45 -8.88
C ALA A 812 -18.95 -30.11 -7.56
N ALA A 813 -18.48 -31.36 -7.63
CA ALA A 813 -17.88 -32.04 -6.48
C ALA A 813 -16.63 -31.29 -5.95
N TYR A 814 -15.98 -30.54 -6.81
CA TYR A 814 -14.90 -29.59 -6.55
C TYR A 814 -14.82 -28.59 -7.70
N GLY A 815 -14.24 -27.39 -7.46
CA GLY A 815 -14.14 -26.34 -8.49
C GLY A 815 -15.46 -25.59 -8.71
N SER A 816 -15.50 -24.83 -9.82
CA SER A 816 -16.65 -23.97 -10.17
C SER A 816 -16.90 -23.89 -11.67
N TRP A 817 -18.14 -23.57 -12.06
CA TRP A 817 -18.54 -23.30 -13.43
C TRP A 817 -18.81 -21.82 -13.64
N GLU A 818 -18.31 -21.29 -14.75
CA GLU A 818 -18.53 -19.90 -15.15
C GLU A 818 -18.88 -19.78 -16.63
N ALA A 819 -19.69 -18.76 -16.97
CA ALA A 819 -19.92 -18.37 -18.35
C ALA A 819 -18.69 -17.57 -18.85
N VAL A 820 -18.14 -17.95 -20.00
CA VAL A 820 -16.97 -17.30 -20.59
C VAL A 820 -17.27 -16.75 -21.98
N THR A 821 -16.71 -15.60 -22.30
CA THR A 821 -16.89 -14.92 -23.58
C THR A 821 -15.62 -14.22 -24.03
N ASP A 822 -15.60 -13.77 -25.27
CA ASP A 822 -14.54 -12.97 -25.86
C ASP A 822 -14.50 -11.50 -25.35
N ALA A 823 -15.24 -11.17 -24.31
CA ALA A 823 -15.28 -9.82 -23.73
C ALA A 823 -13.91 -9.33 -23.24
N MET A 824 -13.05 -10.23 -22.74
CA MET A 824 -11.67 -9.90 -22.35
C MET A 824 -10.79 -9.45 -23.53
N GLY A 825 -11.16 -9.83 -24.77
CA GLY A 825 -10.51 -9.39 -26.02
C GLY A 825 -11.29 -8.27 -26.73
N GLY A 826 -12.15 -7.52 -26.03
CA GLY A 826 -12.99 -6.48 -26.61
C GLY A 826 -14.19 -6.97 -27.42
N GLY A 827 -14.53 -8.26 -27.32
CA GLY A 827 -15.70 -8.86 -27.97
C GLY A 827 -17.02 -8.50 -27.28
N LYS A 828 -18.11 -8.76 -27.98
CA LYS A 828 -19.49 -8.49 -27.50
C LYS A 828 -20.33 -9.75 -27.36
N SER A 829 -19.71 -10.91 -27.48
CA SER A 829 -20.40 -12.21 -27.37
C SER A 829 -20.97 -12.41 -25.98
N VAL A 830 -22.09 -13.16 -25.88
CA VAL A 830 -22.80 -13.42 -24.62
C VAL A 830 -22.98 -14.92 -24.42
N ALA A 831 -22.85 -15.37 -23.17
CA ALA A 831 -23.11 -16.73 -22.75
C ALA A 831 -23.92 -16.74 -21.43
N SER A 832 -24.74 -17.76 -21.24
CA SER A 832 -25.49 -18.01 -20.01
C SER A 832 -25.48 -19.50 -19.67
N LEU A 833 -25.47 -19.80 -18.38
CA LEU A 833 -25.51 -21.13 -17.81
C LEU A 833 -26.81 -21.32 -17.04
N GLN A 834 -27.48 -22.45 -17.26
CA GLN A 834 -28.69 -22.81 -16.54
C GLN A 834 -28.76 -24.32 -16.35
N VAL A 835 -29.11 -24.80 -15.17
CA VAL A 835 -29.46 -26.21 -15.00
C VAL A 835 -30.85 -26.44 -15.53
N VAL A 836 -31.00 -27.47 -16.35
CA VAL A 836 -32.28 -27.90 -16.96
C VAL A 836 -32.61 -29.34 -16.54
N ASP A 837 -33.89 -29.67 -16.53
CA ASP A 837 -34.35 -31.01 -16.18
C ASP A 837 -34.06 -32.05 -17.28
N GLY A 838 -33.66 -33.25 -16.88
CA GLY A 838 -33.41 -34.38 -17.78
C GLY A 838 -32.01 -34.36 -18.41
N GLY A 839 -31.10 -35.17 -17.88
CA GLY A 839 -29.73 -35.35 -18.37
C GLY A 839 -29.53 -36.69 -19.10
N ALA A 840 -28.26 -37.00 -19.39
CA ALA A 840 -27.81 -38.24 -20.00
C ALA A 840 -28.03 -39.44 -19.06
N ASN A 841 -28.30 -40.61 -19.61
CA ASN A 841 -28.43 -41.86 -18.84
C ASN A 841 -29.43 -41.78 -17.69
N ASN A 842 -30.56 -41.10 -17.86
CA ASN A 842 -31.58 -40.86 -16.84
C ASN A 842 -31.09 -39.97 -15.65
N SER A 843 -30.07 -39.17 -15.85
CA SER A 843 -29.72 -38.10 -14.96
C SER A 843 -30.84 -37.08 -14.82
N LYS A 844 -31.03 -36.49 -13.63
CA LYS A 844 -32.14 -35.57 -13.34
C LYS A 844 -31.91 -34.18 -13.90
N GLY A 845 -30.67 -33.76 -14.09
CA GLY A 845 -30.33 -32.43 -14.54
C GLY A 845 -29.15 -32.42 -15.51
N ALA A 846 -29.03 -31.35 -16.29
CA ALA A 846 -27.91 -31.09 -17.19
C ALA A 846 -27.61 -29.58 -17.18
N LEU A 847 -26.37 -29.19 -17.47
CA LEU A 847 -25.98 -27.79 -17.65
C LEU A 847 -26.24 -27.35 -19.08
N ARG A 848 -27.23 -26.49 -19.29
CA ARG A 848 -27.50 -25.84 -20.55
C ARG A 848 -26.61 -24.60 -20.68
N VAL A 849 -25.90 -24.52 -21.79
CA VAL A 849 -24.99 -23.42 -22.18
C VAL A 849 -25.58 -22.80 -23.46
N SER A 850 -26.02 -21.56 -23.35
CA SER A 850 -26.64 -20.89 -24.49
C SER A 850 -26.14 -19.45 -24.61
N GLY A 851 -26.17 -18.91 -25.84
CA GLY A 851 -25.68 -17.55 -26.06
C GLY A 851 -25.63 -17.17 -27.53
N GLU A 852 -24.81 -16.13 -27.80
CA GLU A 852 -24.63 -15.65 -29.16
C GLU A 852 -23.19 -15.09 -29.30
N THR A 853 -22.50 -15.54 -30.31
CA THR A 853 -21.20 -14.97 -30.70
C THR A 853 -21.43 -13.82 -31.67
N LEU A 854 -20.87 -12.66 -31.36
CA LEU A 854 -21.08 -11.39 -32.07
C LEU A 854 -19.75 -10.88 -32.67
N PRO A 855 -19.79 -10.14 -33.80
CA PRO A 855 -18.57 -9.61 -34.40
C PRO A 855 -17.92 -8.53 -33.51
N GLY A 856 -16.59 -8.46 -33.53
CA GLY A 856 -15.86 -7.42 -32.79
C GLY A 856 -14.59 -7.89 -32.10
N SER A 857 -14.37 -9.20 -32.00
CA SER A 857 -13.15 -9.79 -31.43
C SER A 857 -12.33 -10.51 -32.49
N GLN A 858 -11.01 -10.48 -32.35
CA GLN A 858 -10.09 -11.30 -33.17
C GLN A 858 -10.18 -12.79 -32.79
N PHE A 859 -10.59 -13.07 -31.53
CA PHE A 859 -10.80 -14.41 -30.99
C PHE A 859 -12.26 -14.56 -30.57
N LEU A 860 -13.11 -14.92 -31.51
CA LEU A 860 -14.53 -15.06 -31.33
C LEU A 860 -14.87 -16.34 -30.57
N PHE A 861 -15.41 -16.24 -29.36
CA PHE A 861 -15.93 -17.39 -28.60
C PHE A 861 -16.93 -16.99 -27.51
N ALA A 862 -17.81 -17.93 -27.17
CA ALA A 862 -18.68 -17.85 -26.01
C ALA A 862 -19.09 -19.26 -25.54
N GLY A 863 -19.22 -19.49 -24.23
CA GLY A 863 -19.52 -20.82 -23.72
C GLY A 863 -19.43 -20.93 -22.20
N ALA A 864 -18.96 -22.08 -21.72
CA ALA A 864 -18.75 -22.39 -20.31
C ALA A 864 -17.30 -22.78 -20.03
N ALA A 865 -16.77 -22.43 -18.86
CA ALA A 865 -15.55 -22.96 -18.32
C ALA A 865 -15.79 -23.62 -16.96
N PHE A 866 -15.16 -24.77 -16.75
CA PHE A 866 -15.03 -25.41 -15.46
C PHE A 866 -13.61 -25.19 -14.93
N SER A 867 -13.49 -24.58 -13.76
CA SER A 867 -12.22 -24.39 -13.05
C SER A 867 -12.13 -25.43 -11.94
N PRO A 868 -11.16 -26.37 -11.98
CA PRO A 868 -11.02 -27.36 -10.93
C PRO A 868 -10.45 -26.80 -9.61
N GLY A 869 -9.86 -25.60 -9.62
CA GLY A 869 -9.42 -24.85 -8.45
C GLY A 869 -10.50 -24.01 -7.80
N SER A 870 -10.12 -23.17 -6.84
CA SER A 870 -11.03 -22.24 -6.16
C SER A 870 -11.35 -20.98 -6.98
N SER A 871 -10.58 -20.72 -8.04
CA SER A 871 -10.79 -19.63 -9.00
C SER A 871 -10.34 -20.02 -10.42
N LEU A 872 -10.66 -19.19 -11.41
CA LEU A 872 -10.22 -19.37 -12.83
C LEU A 872 -8.68 -19.34 -13.01
N GLN A 873 -7.95 -18.90 -12.01
CA GLN A 873 -6.48 -18.76 -12.06
C GLN A 873 -5.75 -19.83 -11.23
N ASP A 874 -6.47 -20.60 -10.43
CA ASP A 874 -5.86 -21.63 -9.61
C ASP A 874 -5.51 -22.86 -10.46
N THR A 875 -4.33 -23.41 -10.22
CA THR A 875 -3.91 -24.64 -10.86
C THR A 875 -4.23 -25.85 -9.99
N VAL A 876 -4.68 -26.94 -10.61
CA VAL A 876 -4.92 -28.20 -9.94
C VAL A 876 -4.12 -29.29 -10.64
N ASN A 877 -3.51 -30.16 -9.85
CA ASN A 877 -2.78 -31.30 -10.38
C ASN A 877 -3.71 -32.47 -10.66
N LEU A 878 -3.95 -32.71 -11.95
CA LEU A 878 -4.69 -33.84 -12.50
C LEU A 878 -3.80 -34.89 -13.17
N SER A 879 -2.46 -34.88 -12.98
CA SER A 879 -1.53 -35.80 -13.64
C SER A 879 -1.75 -37.29 -13.30
N ALA A 880 -2.44 -37.58 -12.17
CA ALA A 880 -2.89 -38.92 -11.84
C ALA A 880 -4.11 -39.38 -12.66
N LYS A 881 -4.75 -38.46 -13.37
CA LYS A 881 -5.90 -38.70 -14.24
C LYS A 881 -5.43 -38.85 -15.70
N LYS A 882 -6.13 -39.63 -16.50
CA LYS A 882 -5.70 -39.92 -17.87
C LYS A 882 -6.63 -39.33 -18.92
N GLU A 883 -7.92 -39.21 -18.61
CA GLU A 883 -8.92 -38.81 -19.57
C GLU A 883 -10.03 -37.98 -18.94
N ILE A 884 -10.67 -37.15 -19.79
CA ILE A 884 -11.84 -36.34 -19.45
C ILE A 884 -12.98 -36.84 -20.31
N SER A 885 -14.12 -37.13 -19.69
CA SER A 885 -15.34 -37.54 -20.41
C SER A 885 -16.55 -36.72 -19.97
N PHE A 886 -17.43 -36.48 -20.91
CA PHE A 886 -18.71 -35.79 -20.68
C PHE A 886 -19.76 -36.22 -21.71
N TRP A 887 -21.01 -36.00 -21.40
CA TRP A 887 -22.11 -36.15 -22.34
C TRP A 887 -22.54 -34.79 -22.85
N ALA A 888 -22.89 -34.71 -24.17
CA ALA A 888 -23.38 -33.50 -24.77
C ALA A 888 -24.57 -33.79 -25.75
N LYS A 889 -25.52 -32.85 -25.77
CA LYS A 889 -26.57 -32.76 -26.81
C LYS A 889 -26.86 -31.29 -27.11
N GLY A 890 -27.54 -30.97 -28.22
CA GLY A 890 -27.85 -29.58 -28.51
C GLY A 890 -28.37 -29.33 -29.93
N ASP A 891 -28.03 -28.23 -30.52
CA ASP A 891 -28.56 -27.67 -31.76
C ASP A 891 -27.94 -28.23 -33.05
N GLY A 892 -27.12 -29.24 -32.94
CA GLY A 892 -26.48 -29.92 -34.08
C GLY A 892 -25.16 -29.27 -34.53
N LYS A 893 -24.71 -28.20 -33.85
CA LYS A 893 -23.47 -27.51 -34.21
C LYS A 893 -22.24 -28.19 -33.65
N THR A 894 -21.09 -27.79 -34.21
CA THR A 894 -19.76 -28.19 -33.72
C THR A 894 -19.25 -27.17 -32.70
N TYR A 895 -18.81 -27.66 -31.56
CA TYR A 895 -18.27 -26.92 -30.46
C TYR A 895 -16.81 -27.32 -30.21
N VAL A 896 -16.06 -26.46 -29.52
CA VAL A 896 -14.70 -26.74 -29.11
C VAL A 896 -14.67 -27.16 -27.65
N PHE A 897 -13.87 -28.17 -27.35
CA PHE A 897 -13.47 -28.53 -26.00
C PHE A 897 -11.96 -28.30 -25.88
N LEU A 898 -11.52 -27.62 -24.80
CA LEU A 898 -10.11 -27.29 -24.56
C LEU A 898 -9.77 -27.44 -23.08
N VAL A 899 -8.50 -27.68 -22.82
CA VAL A 899 -7.91 -27.68 -21.49
C VAL A 899 -6.82 -26.60 -21.48
N THR A 900 -6.87 -25.69 -20.51
CA THR A 900 -5.82 -24.72 -20.28
C THR A 900 -5.00 -25.10 -19.06
N ALA A 901 -3.69 -24.96 -19.18
CA ALA A 901 -2.73 -25.23 -18.12
C ALA A 901 -1.78 -24.04 -17.97
N GLN A 902 -1.23 -23.83 -16.79
CA GLN A 902 -0.34 -22.70 -16.52
C GLN A 902 0.95 -22.78 -17.37
N SER A 903 1.48 -23.99 -17.57
CA SER A 903 2.62 -24.26 -18.46
C SER A 903 2.37 -23.92 -19.93
N MET A 904 1.11 -23.66 -20.31
CA MET A 904 0.70 -23.29 -21.68
C MET A 904 0.45 -21.79 -21.84
N GLN A 905 0.72 -20.96 -20.83
CA GLN A 905 0.51 -19.51 -20.93
C GLN A 905 1.33 -18.91 -22.09
N GLY A 906 0.66 -18.08 -22.89
CA GLY A 906 1.26 -17.51 -24.10
C GLY A 906 1.22 -18.40 -25.34
N GLN A 907 0.71 -19.64 -25.24
CA GLN A 907 0.46 -20.55 -26.38
C GLN A 907 -1.04 -20.72 -26.60
N MET A 908 -1.45 -20.89 -27.85
CA MET A 908 -2.84 -21.27 -28.14
C MET A 908 -3.09 -22.69 -27.64
N PRO A 909 -4.08 -22.94 -26.76
CA PRO A 909 -4.39 -24.27 -26.28
C PRO A 909 -4.82 -25.15 -27.47
N LYS A 910 -4.41 -26.41 -27.44
CA LYS A 910 -4.92 -27.39 -28.39
C LYS A 910 -6.40 -27.62 -28.13
N MET A 911 -7.20 -27.65 -29.20
CA MET A 911 -8.66 -27.74 -29.13
C MET A 911 -9.11 -29.05 -29.73
N GLU A 912 -9.98 -29.76 -29.07
CA GLU A 912 -10.73 -30.88 -29.58
C GLU A 912 -12.16 -30.43 -29.95
N HIS A 913 -12.83 -31.15 -30.84
CA HIS A 913 -14.15 -30.74 -31.32
C HIS A 913 -15.20 -31.80 -31.01
N PHE A 914 -16.38 -31.35 -30.58
CA PHE A 914 -17.54 -32.21 -30.40
C PHE A 914 -18.79 -31.66 -31.10
N VAL A 915 -19.70 -32.52 -31.49
CA VAL A 915 -20.96 -32.15 -32.14
C VAL A 915 -22.12 -32.38 -31.18
N ALA A 916 -22.75 -31.31 -30.70
CA ALA A 916 -23.94 -31.44 -29.85
C ALA A 916 -25.19 -31.67 -30.69
N GLY A 917 -25.44 -32.93 -31.08
CA GLY A 917 -26.63 -33.33 -31.81
C GLY A 917 -27.89 -33.40 -30.95
N PRO A 918 -29.07 -33.76 -31.51
CA PRO A 918 -30.34 -33.80 -30.76
C PRO A 918 -30.41 -34.88 -29.69
N GLU A 919 -29.54 -35.90 -29.77
CA GLU A 919 -29.47 -37.01 -28.82
C GLU A 919 -28.19 -36.90 -27.98
N TRP A 920 -28.27 -37.36 -26.73
CA TRP A 920 -27.09 -37.45 -25.85
C TRP A 920 -26.02 -38.36 -26.45
N LYS A 921 -24.79 -37.82 -26.54
CA LYS A 921 -23.58 -38.52 -26.97
C LYS A 921 -22.45 -38.31 -26.00
N GLN A 922 -21.73 -39.37 -25.65
CA GLN A 922 -20.54 -39.30 -24.80
C GLN A 922 -19.32 -38.94 -25.64
N TYR A 923 -18.48 -38.06 -25.08
CA TYR A 923 -17.16 -37.70 -25.59
C TYR A 923 -16.12 -37.99 -24.54
N THR A 924 -14.97 -38.52 -24.96
CA THR A 924 -13.84 -38.84 -24.08
C THR A 924 -12.58 -38.44 -24.78
N TYR A 925 -11.74 -37.67 -24.08
CA TYR A 925 -10.47 -37.19 -24.61
C TYR A 925 -9.33 -37.48 -23.62
N PRO A 926 -8.17 -38.00 -24.05
CA PRO A 926 -6.97 -38.08 -23.23
C PRO A 926 -6.50 -36.68 -22.85
N ILE A 927 -6.09 -36.43 -21.58
CA ILE A 927 -5.55 -35.14 -21.15
C ILE A 927 -4.34 -34.74 -22.00
N SER A 928 -3.50 -35.69 -22.37
CA SER A 928 -2.33 -35.49 -23.23
C SER A 928 -2.66 -34.94 -24.63
N SER A 929 -3.90 -35.12 -25.14
CA SER A 929 -4.29 -34.58 -26.45
C SER A 929 -4.30 -33.06 -26.48
N PHE A 930 -4.44 -32.42 -25.31
CA PHE A 930 -4.45 -30.95 -25.17
C PHE A 930 -3.02 -30.36 -25.04
N GLY A 931 -1.98 -31.17 -24.98
CA GLY A 931 -0.59 -30.68 -24.89
C GLY A 931 -0.11 -30.42 -23.48
N THR A 932 -0.82 -30.88 -22.47
CA THR A 932 -0.43 -30.86 -21.05
C THR A 932 -0.34 -32.30 -20.51
N ASP A 933 0.49 -32.50 -19.49
CA ASP A 933 0.53 -33.76 -18.72
C ASP A 933 -0.45 -33.73 -17.53
N GLY A 934 -1.16 -32.62 -17.35
CA GLY A 934 -2.20 -32.44 -16.34
C GLY A 934 -1.71 -31.97 -14.97
N HIS A 935 -0.43 -31.64 -14.78
CA HIS A 935 0.08 -31.27 -13.46
C HIS A 935 -0.37 -29.88 -12.97
N ASP A 936 -0.78 -29.00 -13.90
CA ASP A 936 -1.06 -27.58 -13.65
C ASP A 936 -2.33 -27.07 -14.38
N VAL A 937 -3.37 -27.89 -14.43
CA VAL A 937 -4.61 -27.57 -15.14
C VAL A 937 -5.35 -26.41 -14.45
N MET A 938 -5.68 -25.39 -15.25
CA MET A 938 -6.45 -24.23 -14.83
C MET A 938 -7.93 -24.37 -15.14
N ASN A 939 -8.28 -24.67 -16.39
CA ASN A 939 -9.68 -24.68 -16.84
C ASN A 939 -9.93 -25.75 -17.91
N LEU A 940 -11.19 -26.23 -17.94
CA LEU A 940 -11.79 -26.99 -19.02
C LEU A 940 -12.84 -26.11 -19.70
N GLY A 941 -12.66 -25.76 -20.98
CA GLY A 941 -13.53 -24.87 -21.71
C GLY A 941 -14.42 -25.60 -22.73
N PHE A 942 -15.68 -25.22 -22.79
CA PHE A 942 -16.71 -25.70 -23.71
C PHE A 942 -17.29 -24.50 -24.45
N ALA A 943 -16.96 -24.31 -25.72
CA ALA A 943 -17.30 -23.05 -26.38
C ALA A 943 -17.77 -23.22 -27.83
N TYR A 944 -18.69 -22.34 -28.24
CA TYR A 944 -18.92 -22.03 -29.63
C TYR A 944 -17.90 -21.02 -30.08
N SER A 945 -17.04 -21.39 -31.01
CA SER A 945 -15.84 -20.58 -31.34
C SER A 945 -15.67 -20.41 -32.84
N GLN A 946 -15.10 -19.26 -33.23
CA GLN A 946 -14.74 -18.86 -34.60
C GLN A 946 -15.94 -18.86 -35.61
N GLN A 947 -17.15 -18.84 -35.12
CA GLN A 947 -18.39 -18.81 -35.90
C GLN A 947 -19.32 -17.78 -35.29
N LEU A 948 -20.04 -17.02 -36.10
CA LEU A 948 -21.05 -16.06 -35.66
C LEU A 948 -22.41 -16.70 -35.48
N GLY A 949 -23.15 -16.22 -34.49
CA GLY A 949 -24.56 -16.55 -34.29
C GLY A 949 -24.88 -17.23 -32.96
N LYS A 950 -26.19 -17.55 -32.80
CA LYS A 950 -26.72 -18.20 -31.59
C LYS A 950 -26.26 -19.64 -31.49
N PHE A 951 -26.07 -20.09 -30.25
CA PHE A 951 -25.74 -21.48 -29.93
C PHE A 951 -26.49 -21.95 -28.69
N ASP A 952 -26.73 -23.27 -28.63
CA ASP A 952 -27.46 -23.89 -27.53
C ASP A 952 -27.07 -25.37 -27.41
N PHE A 953 -26.41 -25.71 -26.30
CA PHE A 953 -26.07 -27.10 -26.02
C PHE A 953 -26.15 -27.41 -24.51
N GLU A 954 -26.21 -28.68 -24.19
CA GLU A 954 -26.29 -29.21 -22.82
C GLU A 954 -25.09 -30.12 -22.58
N ILE A 955 -24.54 -30.06 -21.36
CA ILE A 955 -23.48 -30.92 -20.86
C ILE A 955 -23.97 -31.64 -19.61
N ASP A 956 -23.63 -32.92 -19.49
CA ASP A 956 -23.89 -33.69 -18.28
C ASP A 956 -22.80 -34.70 -17.98
N GLN A 957 -22.73 -35.17 -16.74
CA GLN A 957 -21.80 -36.19 -16.25
C GLN A 957 -20.35 -35.92 -16.64
N LEU A 958 -19.84 -34.73 -16.28
CA LEU A 958 -18.42 -34.44 -16.44
C LEU A 958 -17.62 -35.30 -15.47
N GLU A 959 -16.71 -36.09 -16.02
CA GLU A 959 -15.78 -36.96 -15.28
C GLU A 959 -14.32 -36.70 -15.69
N ILE A 960 -13.43 -36.71 -14.70
CA ILE A 960 -11.97 -36.66 -14.91
C ILE A 960 -11.38 -37.91 -14.23
N ARG A 961 -10.85 -38.86 -15.00
CA ARG A 961 -10.44 -40.18 -14.53
C ARG A 961 -9.08 -40.67 -15.13
#